data_de315853f685516fbaeca2d219689b45
#
_entry.id   de315853f685516fbaeca2d219689b45
#
_cell.length_a   1.000
_cell.length_b   1.000
_cell.length_c   1.000
_cell.angle_alpha   90.00
_cell.angle_beta   90.00
_cell.angle_gamma   90.00
#
_symmetry.space_group_name_H-M   'P 1'
#
loop_
_entity.id
_entity.type
_entity.pdbx_description
1 polymer ?
#
loop_
_entity_poly.entity_id
_entity_poly.type
_entity_poly.pdbx_seq_one_letter_code
_entity_poly.pdbx_strand_id
1 'polypeptide(L)'
;MDVKKLRAAQQKLKEFKYELRPLERGYANRILYMNVGTNEIKEKPVSEEMKEKFIGGKGFGLRLLWDATKPDTKWDDPENEIIISPGPVAGITQYSGSGKSLLVSISPQTDSIMDSNVGGFFGPFLKFSGYDALELQGKADKDVIIYIDGTKGTVEVLDDPGFSTDSHILAEELTEAFAENEKDYKNIGIVSTGAAAENSLIGMINFTFYDMKRKKVRLKQAGRGGLGTVMRDKNIKAIVARVEGVQGNLNHVADLDKIKERGRRFQREMRELDDHQCQMRKKGTANIVNVMNDYDLLPTHNFKYGSSEDGLKIHSDVFRDKYFTQNVPDGCWIGCAMSCAKAVDDFELKTGPYKGDKVIVDGPEYENAAGLGSNLGIFDPEAIIEANFYCDTYGICTITWGTVMAFIMECYEEGILNNERTGGLELNFGNFEAMMEVMHQLARGEGFGLVAGMGIRKMKEKFVKEYGADEKFLQDIGMENKGLEYSQYVSKESLAQQGGYAMTNKGPQHDEAWLIFMDMVNNQIPTFEDKAEALHYMPMFRTWFGLQGLCKLCWNDVVPESNAEADEPHKIPEHVDNYVAIYEGVTGKPFDKEELIRQSERVYNFQRIFNIRRGYGLRKHDAQPYRAAGPVTVEEYESRADRYDKQMKEIIGVNPEGKTTEEKMAITRKYREDRYEQLLDAVYKRRGWNNNGVPKIEHLKELGMDLPELIEVIKDLQ
;
A
#
# COMPACT_ATOMS: atom_id res chain seq x y z
N MET A 1 -20.24 13.07 -22.14
CA MET A 1 -19.87 14.46 -22.58
C MET A 1 -18.92 14.35 -23.76
N ASP A 2 -18.83 15.37 -24.64
CA ASP A 2 -17.92 15.31 -25.80
C ASP A 2 -16.48 15.65 -25.30
N VAL A 3 -15.66 14.65 -25.11
CA VAL A 3 -14.29 14.73 -24.57
C VAL A 3 -13.40 15.67 -25.41
N LYS A 4 -13.57 15.66 -26.73
CA LYS A 4 -12.80 16.56 -27.62
C LYS A 4 -13.16 18.02 -27.44
N LYS A 5 -14.42 18.31 -27.10
CA LYS A 5 -14.83 19.67 -26.75
C LYS A 5 -14.26 20.10 -25.41
N LEU A 6 -14.24 19.20 -24.40
CA LEU A 6 -13.57 19.48 -23.13
C LEU A 6 -12.08 19.78 -23.35
N ARG A 7 -11.38 18.92 -24.11
CA ARG A 7 -9.96 19.15 -24.40
C ARG A 7 -9.71 20.48 -25.11
N ALA A 8 -10.56 20.85 -26.06
CA ALA A 8 -10.45 22.11 -26.79
C ALA A 8 -10.77 23.34 -25.92
N ALA A 9 -11.57 23.19 -24.86
CA ALA A 9 -11.90 24.26 -23.93
C ALA A 9 -10.84 24.51 -22.86
N GLN A 10 -9.90 23.56 -22.65
CA GLN A 10 -8.83 23.72 -21.67
C GLN A 10 -7.96 24.93 -21.96
N GLN A 11 -7.70 25.72 -20.93
CA GLN A 11 -6.77 26.85 -21.00
C GLN A 11 -5.40 26.41 -20.44
N LYS A 12 -4.35 26.74 -21.18
CA LYS A 12 -2.97 26.53 -20.74
C LYS A 12 -2.59 27.65 -19.77
N LEU A 13 -2.42 27.31 -18.51
CA LEU A 13 -2.02 28.24 -17.44
C LEU A 13 -0.50 28.46 -17.45
N LYS A 14 0.26 27.38 -17.76
CA LYS A 14 1.73 27.40 -17.84
C LYS A 14 2.21 26.36 -18.83
N GLU A 15 3.33 26.66 -19.49
CA GLU A 15 4.11 25.73 -20.31
C GLU A 15 5.57 25.81 -19.91
N PHE A 16 6.23 24.64 -19.82
CA PHE A 16 7.65 24.51 -19.63
C PHE A 16 8.19 23.56 -20.71
N LYS A 17 9.26 23.97 -21.38
CA LYS A 17 9.93 23.18 -22.43
C LYS A 17 11.27 22.72 -21.94
N TYR A 18 11.58 21.47 -22.18
CA TYR A 18 12.85 20.88 -21.79
C TYR A 18 13.44 20.02 -22.93
N GLU A 19 14.73 19.81 -22.86
CA GLU A 19 15.44 18.94 -23.80
C GLU A 19 15.24 17.48 -23.46
N LEU A 20 14.73 16.69 -24.40
CA LEU A 20 14.68 15.24 -24.27
C LEU A 20 16.09 14.66 -24.30
N ARG A 21 16.45 13.87 -23.30
CA ARG A 21 17.73 13.19 -23.20
C ARG A 21 17.52 11.70 -22.96
N PRO A 22 18.34 10.83 -23.53
CA PRO A 22 18.29 9.41 -23.23
C PRO A 22 18.59 9.17 -21.75
N LEU A 23 17.96 8.15 -21.18
CA LEU A 23 18.30 7.68 -19.84
C LEU A 23 19.73 7.13 -19.82
N GLU A 24 20.36 7.17 -18.67
CA GLU A 24 21.68 6.61 -18.46
C GLU A 24 21.62 5.57 -17.33
N ARG A 25 21.82 4.28 -17.68
CA ARG A 25 21.85 3.18 -16.71
C ARG A 25 20.68 3.21 -15.72
N GLY A 26 19.49 3.40 -16.27
CA GLY A 26 18.26 3.41 -15.49
C GLY A 26 17.87 4.76 -14.86
N TYR A 27 18.67 5.82 -15.04
CA TYR A 27 18.39 7.15 -14.49
C TYR A 27 18.20 8.21 -15.58
N ALA A 28 17.30 9.16 -15.32
CA ALA A 28 17.15 10.39 -16.11
C ALA A 28 18.07 11.50 -15.62
N ASN A 29 18.61 11.38 -14.43
CA ASN A 29 19.47 12.37 -13.76
C ASN A 29 18.81 13.72 -13.49
N ARG A 30 17.47 13.77 -13.52
CA ARG A 30 16.68 14.98 -13.34
C ARG A 30 15.41 14.70 -12.54
N ILE A 31 14.98 15.70 -11.77
CA ILE A 31 13.74 15.76 -11.04
C ILE A 31 12.91 16.90 -11.59
N LEU A 32 11.62 16.68 -11.84
CA LEU A 32 10.66 17.70 -12.19
C LEU A 32 10.02 18.26 -10.92
N TYR A 33 10.27 19.53 -10.61
CA TYR A 33 9.61 20.25 -9.53
C TYR A 33 8.52 21.15 -10.08
N MET A 34 7.35 21.11 -9.45
CA MET A 34 6.22 21.94 -9.80
C MET A 34 5.54 22.50 -8.54
N ASN A 35 5.31 23.80 -8.51
CA ASN A 35 4.46 24.42 -7.52
C ASN A 35 3.16 24.88 -8.21
N VAL A 36 2.07 24.17 -7.94
CA VAL A 36 0.78 24.43 -8.60
C VAL A 36 0.09 25.71 -8.12
N GLY A 37 0.47 26.27 -6.95
CA GLY A 37 -0.05 27.53 -6.45
C GLY A 37 0.57 28.74 -7.14
N THR A 38 1.86 28.65 -7.54
CA THR A 38 2.58 29.74 -8.23
C THR A 38 2.79 29.49 -9.71
N ASN A 39 2.45 28.29 -10.19
CA ASN A 39 2.78 27.81 -11.54
C ASN A 39 4.29 27.80 -11.84
N GLU A 40 5.14 27.67 -10.82
CA GLU A 40 6.58 27.49 -11.00
C GLU A 40 6.85 26.06 -11.48
N ILE A 41 7.63 25.91 -12.53
CA ILE A 41 8.11 24.62 -13.05
C ILE A 41 9.61 24.73 -13.26
N LYS A 42 10.37 23.80 -12.71
CA LYS A 42 11.83 23.75 -12.87
C LYS A 42 12.38 22.34 -12.80
N GLU A 43 13.55 22.15 -13.37
CA GLU A 43 14.34 20.92 -13.21
C GLU A 43 15.35 21.07 -12.06
N LYS A 44 15.52 19.99 -11.31
CA LYS A 44 16.60 19.84 -10.32
C LYS A 44 17.50 18.66 -10.75
N PRO A 45 18.83 18.73 -10.58
CA PRO A 45 19.72 17.61 -10.89
C PRO A 45 19.60 16.52 -9.81
N VAL A 46 19.81 15.27 -10.20
CA VAL A 46 20.05 14.15 -9.28
C VAL A 46 21.56 14.01 -9.11
N SER A 47 22.06 14.18 -7.88
CA SER A 47 23.49 14.03 -7.56
C SER A 47 23.91 12.56 -7.45
N GLU A 48 25.19 12.28 -7.61
CA GLU A 48 25.73 10.92 -7.37
C GLU A 48 25.53 10.51 -5.89
N GLU A 49 25.68 11.44 -4.94
CA GLU A 49 25.39 11.19 -3.53
C GLU A 49 23.93 10.76 -3.30
N MET A 50 22.98 11.41 -3.99
CA MET A 50 21.56 11.02 -3.92
C MET A 50 21.32 9.63 -4.46
N LYS A 51 21.97 9.25 -5.57
CA LYS A 51 21.89 7.88 -6.11
C LYS A 51 22.55 6.85 -5.20
N GLU A 52 23.64 7.20 -4.53
CA GLU A 52 24.37 6.29 -3.65
C GLU A 52 23.63 6.04 -2.35
N LYS A 53 23.11 7.09 -1.71
CA LYS A 53 22.47 7.02 -0.39
C LYS A 53 20.98 6.65 -0.46
N PHE A 54 20.27 7.11 -1.49
CA PHE A 54 18.82 7.00 -1.60
C PHE A 54 18.33 6.17 -2.80
N ILE A 55 19.17 5.85 -3.75
CA ILE A 55 19.00 4.94 -4.90
C ILE A 55 17.91 5.40 -5.88
N GLY A 56 16.66 5.55 -5.46
CA GLY A 56 15.49 5.89 -6.28
C GLY A 56 14.19 5.62 -5.53
N GLY A 57 13.05 5.68 -6.21
CA GLY A 57 11.75 5.33 -5.65
C GLY A 57 11.47 5.94 -4.28
N LYS A 58 11.27 5.08 -3.28
CA LYS A 58 11.04 5.48 -1.88
C LYS A 58 12.14 6.38 -1.32
N GLY A 59 13.40 6.08 -1.64
CA GLY A 59 14.54 6.86 -1.12
C GLY A 59 14.55 8.28 -1.66
N PHE A 60 14.35 8.46 -2.97
CA PHE A 60 14.25 9.81 -3.56
C PHE A 60 13.06 10.57 -2.97
N GLY A 61 11.89 9.92 -2.90
CA GLY A 61 10.71 10.55 -2.31
C GLY A 61 10.92 11.02 -0.88
N LEU A 62 11.57 10.22 -0.04
CA LEU A 62 11.87 10.59 1.34
C LEU A 62 12.86 11.77 1.44
N ARG A 63 13.93 11.75 0.64
CA ARG A 63 14.93 12.83 0.65
C ARG A 63 14.34 14.16 0.20
N LEU A 64 13.59 14.14 -0.90
CA LEU A 64 12.94 15.33 -1.44
C LEU A 64 11.92 15.93 -0.46
N LEU A 65 11.08 15.08 0.15
CA LEU A 65 10.12 15.54 1.15
C LEU A 65 10.78 16.09 2.42
N TRP A 66 11.91 15.50 2.83
CA TRP A 66 12.71 16.03 3.95
C TRP A 66 13.17 17.46 3.68
N ASP A 67 13.68 17.70 2.47
CA ASP A 67 14.21 19.01 2.06
C ASP A 67 13.10 20.06 1.91
N ALA A 68 11.89 19.63 1.51
CA ALA A 68 10.75 20.51 1.29
C ALA A 68 10.02 20.92 2.58
N THR A 69 10.10 20.10 3.65
CA THR A 69 9.23 20.25 4.82
C THR A 69 9.99 20.57 6.10
N LYS A 70 9.28 21.18 7.06
CA LYS A 70 9.73 21.44 8.43
C LYS A 70 9.12 20.43 9.40
N PRO A 71 9.61 20.34 10.66
CA PRO A 71 9.05 19.44 11.68
C PRO A 71 7.54 19.60 11.91
N ASP A 72 7.04 20.81 11.82
CA ASP A 72 5.66 21.22 12.08
C ASP A 72 4.78 21.32 10.83
N THR A 73 5.32 21.10 9.63
CA THR A 73 4.54 21.08 8.38
C THR A 73 3.43 20.04 8.49
N LYS A 74 2.19 20.44 8.22
CA LYS A 74 1.02 19.56 8.21
C LYS A 74 0.77 18.97 6.82
N TRP A 75 -0.06 17.94 6.76
CA TRP A 75 -0.42 17.28 5.50
C TRP A 75 -1.12 18.22 4.51
N ASP A 76 -1.88 19.20 5.01
CA ASP A 76 -2.66 20.20 4.24
C ASP A 76 -1.94 21.54 4.05
N ASP A 77 -0.71 21.69 4.52
CA ASP A 77 0.10 22.86 4.25
C ASP A 77 0.56 22.91 2.78
N PRO A 78 0.65 24.11 2.17
CA PRO A 78 1.18 24.25 0.82
C PRO A 78 2.60 23.69 0.64
N GLU A 79 3.43 23.72 1.68
CA GLU A 79 4.79 23.20 1.71
C GLU A 79 4.87 21.68 1.66
N ASN A 80 3.83 20.98 2.11
CA ASN A 80 3.79 19.53 1.93
C ASN A 80 3.80 19.19 0.44
N GLU A 81 4.49 18.10 0.09
CA GLU A 81 4.59 17.64 -1.29
C GLU A 81 3.97 16.27 -1.48
N ILE A 82 3.48 16.02 -2.69
CA ILE A 82 3.32 14.66 -3.23
C ILE A 82 4.49 14.42 -4.16
N ILE A 83 5.28 13.40 -3.85
CA ILE A 83 6.41 13.01 -4.69
C ILE A 83 6.11 11.66 -5.30
N ILE A 84 6.22 11.57 -6.64
CA ILE A 84 6.09 10.32 -7.39
C ILE A 84 7.45 9.97 -7.97
N SER A 85 8.02 8.84 -7.57
CA SER A 85 9.34 8.43 -8.02
C SER A 85 9.36 6.96 -8.44
N PRO A 86 9.69 6.64 -9.70
CA PRO A 86 10.13 5.32 -10.12
C PRO A 86 11.58 5.07 -9.64
N GLY A 87 11.99 3.81 -9.58
CA GLY A 87 13.39 3.47 -9.28
C GLY A 87 14.18 3.18 -10.56
N PRO A 88 15.50 2.90 -10.44
CA PRO A 88 16.36 2.66 -11.62
C PRO A 88 15.92 1.45 -12.45
N VAL A 89 15.32 0.43 -11.86
CA VAL A 89 14.84 -0.77 -12.56
C VAL A 89 13.44 -0.56 -13.17
N ALA A 90 12.72 0.47 -12.77
CA ALA A 90 11.38 0.73 -13.30
C ALA A 90 11.36 0.91 -14.82
N GLY A 91 10.36 0.33 -15.49
CA GLY A 91 10.17 0.47 -16.94
C GLY A 91 10.85 -0.58 -17.80
N ILE A 92 11.58 -1.51 -17.23
CA ILE A 92 12.19 -2.62 -17.97
C ILE A 92 11.11 -3.63 -18.36
N THR A 93 10.94 -3.91 -19.64
CA THR A 93 9.93 -4.86 -20.13
C THR A 93 10.42 -6.32 -20.16
N GLN A 94 11.71 -6.54 -19.98
CA GLN A 94 12.36 -7.87 -19.98
C GLN A 94 12.39 -8.53 -18.60
N TYR A 95 11.97 -7.83 -17.53
CA TYR A 95 11.98 -8.32 -16.17
C TYR A 95 10.63 -8.09 -15.51
N SER A 96 10.05 -9.15 -14.92
CA SER A 96 8.73 -9.08 -14.29
C SER A 96 8.73 -8.18 -13.06
N GLY A 97 7.62 -7.46 -12.83
CA GLY A 97 7.44 -6.62 -11.65
C GLY A 97 8.08 -5.24 -11.72
N SER A 98 8.70 -4.85 -12.82
CA SER A 98 9.44 -3.59 -12.99
C SER A 98 8.59 -2.37 -13.37
N GLY A 99 7.30 -2.39 -13.14
CA GLY A 99 6.36 -1.30 -13.46
C GLY A 99 5.90 -0.48 -12.26
N LYS A 100 6.69 -0.46 -11.16
CA LYS A 100 6.27 0.22 -9.92
C LYS A 100 6.85 1.62 -9.78
N SER A 101 6.11 2.45 -9.08
CA SER A 101 6.55 3.73 -8.53
C SER A 101 6.09 3.89 -7.09
N LEU A 102 6.74 4.78 -6.38
CA LEU A 102 6.45 5.11 -5.00
C LEU A 102 5.93 6.55 -4.92
N LEU A 103 4.88 6.72 -4.14
CA LEU A 103 4.40 8.03 -3.74
C LEU A 103 4.83 8.27 -2.29
N VAL A 104 5.33 9.46 -2.02
CA VAL A 104 5.75 9.87 -0.66
C VAL A 104 5.14 11.22 -0.33
N SER A 105 4.58 11.34 0.88
CA SER A 105 4.00 12.58 1.40
C SER A 105 3.83 12.49 2.91
N ILE A 106 3.49 13.62 3.55
CA ILE A 106 2.92 13.62 4.91
C ILE A 106 1.47 13.15 4.80
N SER A 107 1.09 12.16 5.59
CA SER A 107 -0.22 11.52 5.54
C SER A 107 -1.26 12.24 6.41
N PRO A 108 -2.49 12.45 5.92
CA PRO A 108 -3.60 12.97 6.73
C PRO A 108 -4.10 11.96 7.78
N GLN A 109 -3.87 10.66 7.57
CA GLN A 109 -4.24 9.61 8.52
C GLN A 109 -3.25 9.48 9.66
N THR A 110 -1.95 9.49 9.35
CA THR A 110 -0.89 9.16 10.31
C THR A 110 -0.18 10.39 10.87
N ASP A 111 -0.32 11.55 10.26
CA ASP A 111 0.44 12.78 10.50
C ASP A 111 1.97 12.59 10.38
N SER A 112 2.39 11.43 9.92
CA SER A 112 3.79 11.02 9.71
C SER A 112 4.08 10.78 8.22
N ILE A 113 5.29 10.32 7.93
CA ILE A 113 5.72 10.10 6.54
C ILE A 113 5.17 8.79 6.03
N MET A 114 4.41 8.88 4.95
CA MET A 114 3.81 7.73 4.26
C MET A 114 4.45 7.51 2.91
N ASP A 115 4.69 6.24 2.59
CA ASP A 115 4.97 5.80 1.23
C ASP A 115 3.91 4.80 0.75
N SER A 116 3.49 4.92 -0.49
CA SER A 116 2.55 4.00 -1.13
C SER A 116 3.08 3.50 -2.46
N ASN A 117 3.08 2.17 -2.66
CA ASN A 117 3.61 1.52 -3.85
C ASN A 117 2.48 1.25 -4.85
N VAL A 118 2.69 1.56 -6.12
CA VAL A 118 1.67 1.41 -7.16
C VAL A 118 2.23 0.87 -8.47
N GLY A 119 1.43 0.07 -9.19
CA GLY A 119 1.66 -0.32 -10.57
C GLY A 119 1.04 0.67 -11.55
N GLY A 120 0.97 0.30 -12.82
CA GLY A 120 0.43 1.14 -13.88
C GLY A 120 1.52 1.79 -14.74
N PHE A 121 1.11 2.61 -15.69
CA PHE A 121 2.01 3.10 -16.72
C PHE A 121 2.70 4.42 -16.36
N PHE A 122 2.10 5.22 -15.48
CA PHE A 122 2.57 6.59 -15.25
C PHE A 122 4.01 6.65 -14.72
N GLY A 123 4.40 5.82 -13.75
CA GLY A 123 5.76 5.88 -13.20
C GLY A 123 6.85 5.63 -14.23
N PRO A 124 6.82 4.51 -14.99
CA PRO A 124 7.71 4.31 -16.12
C PRO A 124 7.63 5.43 -17.17
N PHE A 125 6.43 5.96 -17.45
CA PHE A 125 6.25 7.04 -18.44
C PHE A 125 6.85 8.36 -17.96
N LEU A 126 6.74 8.70 -16.69
CA LEU A 126 7.47 9.83 -16.10
C LEU A 126 8.98 9.71 -16.34
N LYS A 127 9.54 8.52 -16.10
CA LYS A 127 10.95 8.24 -16.31
C LYS A 127 11.34 8.36 -17.77
N PHE A 128 10.57 7.79 -18.69
CA PHE A 128 10.81 7.90 -20.13
C PHE A 128 10.57 9.31 -20.67
N SER A 129 9.83 10.14 -19.94
CA SER A 129 9.75 11.59 -20.22
C SER A 129 10.98 12.35 -19.73
N GLY A 130 11.93 11.69 -19.07
CA GLY A 130 13.21 12.27 -18.67
C GLY A 130 13.31 12.69 -17.20
N TYR A 131 12.52 12.07 -16.27
CA TYR A 131 12.53 12.45 -14.86
C TYR A 131 12.55 11.24 -13.92
N ASP A 132 13.44 11.26 -12.91
CA ASP A 132 13.56 10.25 -11.86
C ASP A 132 12.56 10.47 -10.73
N ALA A 133 12.01 11.67 -10.61
CA ALA A 133 10.94 12.01 -9.70
C ALA A 133 10.14 13.23 -10.18
N LEU A 134 8.89 13.31 -9.72
CA LEU A 134 8.01 14.47 -9.83
C LEU A 134 7.68 14.95 -8.41
N GLU A 135 8.03 16.21 -8.09
CA GLU A 135 7.65 16.90 -6.86
C GLU A 135 6.49 17.85 -7.14
N LEU A 136 5.41 17.73 -6.37
CA LEU A 136 4.21 18.55 -6.49
C LEU A 136 3.94 19.29 -5.18
N GLN A 137 4.17 20.60 -5.18
CA GLN A 137 4.02 21.49 -4.04
C GLN A 137 2.97 22.58 -4.33
N GLY A 138 2.54 23.29 -3.29
CA GLY A 138 1.58 24.39 -3.39
C GLY A 138 0.13 23.90 -3.42
N LYS A 139 -0.78 24.85 -3.57
CA LYS A 139 -2.22 24.63 -3.81
C LYS A 139 -2.68 25.53 -4.95
N ALA A 140 -3.29 24.97 -5.96
CA ALA A 140 -3.89 25.73 -7.04
C ALA A 140 -5.21 26.39 -6.57
N ASP A 141 -5.58 27.53 -7.16
CA ASP A 141 -6.83 28.21 -6.84
C ASP A 141 -8.08 27.44 -7.35
N LYS A 142 -7.88 26.61 -8.36
CA LYS A 142 -8.91 25.77 -9.00
C LYS A 142 -8.29 24.45 -9.43
N ASP A 143 -9.14 23.48 -9.77
CA ASP A 143 -8.69 22.21 -10.31
C ASP A 143 -7.80 22.38 -11.54
N VAL A 144 -6.64 21.73 -11.48
CA VAL A 144 -5.66 21.70 -12.57
C VAL A 144 -5.36 20.27 -13.03
N ILE A 145 -5.02 20.16 -14.30
CA ILE A 145 -4.51 18.95 -14.92
C ILE A 145 -3.08 19.22 -15.38
N ILE A 146 -2.15 18.39 -14.93
CA ILE A 146 -0.75 18.46 -15.33
C ILE A 146 -0.54 17.50 -16.51
N TYR A 147 0.02 18.00 -17.61
CA TYR A 147 0.34 17.18 -18.78
C TYR A 147 1.83 17.19 -19.08
N ILE A 148 2.44 16.00 -19.08
CA ILE A 148 3.85 15.76 -19.40
C ILE A 148 3.92 15.04 -20.74
N ASP A 149 4.34 15.71 -21.79
CA ASP A 149 4.52 15.15 -23.11
C ASP A 149 6.01 14.78 -23.33
N GLY A 150 6.34 13.54 -23.02
CA GLY A 150 7.68 12.97 -23.21
C GLY A 150 8.05 12.73 -24.69
N THR A 151 7.15 12.98 -25.64
CA THR A 151 7.45 12.95 -27.08
C THR A 151 7.90 14.30 -27.60
N LYS A 152 7.43 15.37 -26.96
CA LYS A 152 7.71 16.77 -27.38
C LYS A 152 8.66 17.50 -26.43
N GLY A 153 8.92 16.96 -25.24
CA GLY A 153 9.69 17.64 -24.21
C GLY A 153 8.95 18.87 -23.65
N THR A 154 7.65 18.70 -23.30
CA THR A 154 6.84 19.77 -22.73
C THR A 154 6.11 19.31 -21.48
N VAL A 155 5.98 20.24 -20.53
CA VAL A 155 5.10 20.12 -19.34
C VAL A 155 4.13 21.27 -19.36
N GLU A 156 2.84 20.97 -19.25
CA GLU A 156 1.77 21.96 -19.23
C GLU A 156 0.95 21.86 -17.95
N VAL A 157 0.59 22.99 -17.37
CA VAL A 157 -0.47 23.10 -16.38
C VAL A 157 -1.71 23.63 -17.11
N LEU A 158 -2.79 22.86 -17.04
CA LEU A 158 -4.06 23.14 -17.72
C LEU A 158 -5.16 23.30 -16.68
N ASP A 159 -6.17 24.13 -16.95
CA ASP A 159 -7.38 24.14 -16.13
C ASP A 159 -8.25 22.89 -16.36
N ASP A 160 -9.17 22.63 -15.45
CA ASP A 160 -10.20 21.60 -15.62
C ASP A 160 -11.47 22.22 -16.23
N PRO A 161 -11.86 21.87 -17.47
CA PRO A 161 -13.07 22.35 -18.09
C PRO A 161 -14.34 21.61 -17.65
N GLY A 162 -14.24 20.70 -16.67
CA GLY A 162 -15.35 19.90 -16.14
C GLY A 162 -15.30 18.42 -16.52
N PHE A 163 -14.10 17.82 -16.56
CA PHE A 163 -13.95 16.37 -16.60
C PHE A 163 -14.56 15.70 -15.35
N SER A 164 -14.93 14.44 -15.47
CA SER A 164 -15.51 13.67 -14.36
C SER A 164 -14.66 13.70 -13.08
N THR A 165 -15.30 13.49 -11.94
CA THR A 165 -14.59 13.27 -10.66
C THR A 165 -14.40 11.79 -10.37
N ASP A 166 -15.22 10.91 -10.95
CA ASP A 166 -15.14 9.47 -10.71
C ASP A 166 -14.04 8.83 -11.55
N SER A 167 -13.13 8.14 -10.91
CA SER A 167 -11.85 7.74 -11.50
C SER A 167 -11.98 6.86 -12.74
N HIS A 168 -12.97 5.98 -12.81
CA HIS A 168 -13.15 5.12 -13.98
C HIS A 168 -13.56 5.91 -15.23
N ILE A 169 -14.43 6.92 -15.09
CA ILE A 169 -14.84 7.80 -16.18
C ILE A 169 -13.68 8.75 -16.53
N LEU A 170 -13.10 9.40 -15.53
CA LEU A 170 -11.99 10.33 -15.71
C LEU A 170 -10.82 9.69 -16.45
N ALA A 171 -10.50 8.44 -16.15
CA ALA A 171 -9.41 7.71 -16.81
C ALA A 171 -9.69 7.50 -18.31
N GLU A 172 -10.91 7.15 -18.68
CA GLU A 172 -11.32 7.03 -20.09
C GLU A 172 -11.33 8.39 -20.80
N GLU A 173 -11.94 9.42 -20.18
CA GLU A 173 -12.01 10.77 -20.72
C GLU A 173 -10.61 11.35 -20.98
N LEU A 174 -9.70 11.28 -20.00
CA LEU A 174 -8.35 11.84 -20.17
C LEU A 174 -7.51 11.00 -21.15
N THR A 175 -7.70 9.68 -21.22
CA THR A 175 -7.02 8.88 -22.23
C THR A 175 -7.43 9.30 -23.65
N GLU A 176 -8.74 9.50 -23.88
CA GLU A 176 -9.24 9.99 -25.18
C GLU A 176 -8.79 11.43 -25.46
N ALA A 177 -8.82 12.30 -24.44
CA ALA A 177 -8.47 13.71 -24.57
C ALA A 177 -7.02 13.96 -24.99
N PHE A 178 -6.07 13.16 -24.46
CA PHE A 178 -4.65 13.38 -24.66
C PHE A 178 -4.01 12.45 -25.70
N ALA A 179 -4.73 11.45 -26.17
CA ALA A 179 -4.29 10.58 -27.26
C ALA A 179 -4.58 11.22 -28.64
N GLU A 180 -3.70 11.01 -29.58
CA GLU A 180 -3.90 11.46 -30.97
C GLU A 180 -4.96 10.61 -31.69
N ASN A 181 -5.04 9.33 -31.34
CA ASN A 181 -6.01 8.37 -31.87
C ASN A 181 -6.05 7.13 -30.95
N GLU A 182 -6.95 6.16 -31.18
CA GLU A 182 -7.10 4.96 -30.37
C GLU A 182 -5.83 4.10 -30.23
N LYS A 183 -4.94 4.11 -31.22
CA LYS A 183 -3.66 3.38 -31.14
C LYS A 183 -2.70 3.99 -30.12
N ASP A 184 -2.93 5.24 -29.79
CA ASP A 184 -2.13 6.00 -28.84
C ASP A 184 -2.58 5.82 -27.39
N TYR A 185 -3.75 5.22 -27.14
CA TYR A 185 -4.26 4.99 -25.78
C TYR A 185 -3.26 4.26 -24.88
N LYS A 186 -2.49 3.31 -25.43
CA LYS A 186 -1.44 2.58 -24.72
C LYS A 186 -0.22 3.43 -24.34
N ASN A 187 -0.12 4.63 -24.87
CA ASN A 187 0.98 5.58 -24.66
C ASN A 187 0.62 6.64 -23.60
N ILE A 188 -0.59 6.56 -23.02
CA ILE A 188 -1.08 7.49 -22.01
C ILE A 188 -1.07 6.80 -20.64
N GLY A 189 -0.45 7.45 -19.66
CA GLY A 189 -0.48 7.06 -18.25
C GLY A 189 -1.07 8.20 -17.41
N ILE A 190 -2.04 7.90 -16.56
CA ILE A 190 -2.79 8.91 -15.78
C ILE A 190 -2.67 8.60 -14.30
N VAL A 191 -2.56 9.65 -13.50
CA VAL A 191 -2.71 9.66 -12.04
C VAL A 191 -3.92 10.49 -11.70
N SER A 192 -4.85 9.96 -10.91
CA SER A 192 -6.06 10.67 -10.48
C SER A 192 -6.54 10.16 -9.13
N THR A 193 -7.54 10.82 -8.57
CA THR A 193 -8.28 10.34 -7.41
C THR A 193 -9.76 10.62 -7.58
N GLY A 194 -10.62 9.97 -6.79
CA GLY A 194 -12.09 10.09 -6.92
C GLY A 194 -12.71 11.08 -5.95
N ALA A 195 -14.03 11.22 -6.03
CA ALA A 195 -14.83 12.20 -5.28
C ALA A 195 -14.69 12.09 -3.76
N ALA A 196 -14.54 10.87 -3.20
CA ALA A 196 -14.45 10.69 -1.76
C ALA A 196 -13.13 11.21 -1.16
N ALA A 197 -12.09 11.41 -1.96
CA ALA A 197 -10.82 11.94 -1.48
C ALA A 197 -10.94 13.40 -0.99
N GLU A 198 -11.92 14.17 -1.47
CA GLU A 198 -12.19 15.53 -0.99
C GLU A 198 -12.83 15.54 0.41
N ASN A 199 -13.52 14.48 0.77
CA ASN A 199 -14.40 14.41 1.93
C ASN A 199 -13.85 13.51 3.03
N SER A 200 -12.65 12.95 2.87
CA SER A 200 -12.08 11.97 3.79
C SER A 200 -10.59 12.18 4.02
N LEU A 201 -10.05 11.48 5.02
CA LEU A 201 -8.62 11.36 5.27
C LEU A 201 -8.03 10.07 4.70
N ILE A 202 -8.86 9.24 4.07
CA ILE A 202 -8.54 7.89 3.59
C ILE A 202 -8.51 7.79 2.06
N GLY A 203 -8.44 8.95 1.38
CA GLY A 203 -8.41 9.02 -0.08
C GLY A 203 -7.19 8.32 -0.69
N MET A 204 -7.40 7.53 -1.75
CA MET A 204 -6.31 6.89 -2.48
C MET A 204 -6.07 7.53 -3.85
N ILE A 205 -4.92 7.24 -4.45
CA ILE A 205 -4.56 7.67 -5.80
C ILE A 205 -4.64 6.48 -6.75
N ASN A 206 -5.30 6.69 -7.89
CA ASN A 206 -5.38 5.74 -8.98
C ASN A 206 -4.33 6.02 -10.07
N PHE A 207 -3.73 4.96 -10.60
CA PHE A 207 -2.83 4.97 -11.74
C PHE A 207 -3.43 4.13 -12.86
N THR A 208 -3.37 4.59 -14.10
CA THR A 208 -3.92 3.84 -15.21
C THR A 208 -2.89 2.91 -15.85
N PHE A 209 -3.41 1.86 -16.46
CA PHE A 209 -2.72 1.07 -17.48
C PHE A 209 -3.70 0.71 -18.59
N TYR A 210 -3.21 0.56 -19.80
CA TYR A 210 -4.05 0.16 -20.92
C TYR A 210 -4.04 -1.37 -21.08
N ASP A 211 -5.21 -1.97 -20.93
CA ASP A 211 -5.40 -3.40 -21.15
C ASP A 211 -5.51 -3.68 -22.65
N MET A 212 -4.46 -4.24 -23.22
CA MET A 212 -4.33 -4.49 -24.66
C MET A 212 -5.36 -5.50 -25.18
N LYS A 213 -5.89 -6.38 -24.33
CA LYS A 213 -6.87 -7.41 -24.73
C LYS A 213 -8.28 -6.86 -24.71
N ARG A 214 -8.64 -6.20 -23.62
CA ARG A 214 -9.94 -5.57 -23.45
C ARG A 214 -10.06 -4.28 -24.26
N LYS A 215 -8.92 -3.71 -24.69
CA LYS A 215 -8.83 -2.38 -25.31
C LYS A 215 -9.49 -1.32 -24.44
N LYS A 216 -9.24 -1.39 -23.15
CA LYS A 216 -9.81 -0.53 -22.11
C LYS A 216 -8.72 -0.01 -21.18
N VAL A 217 -8.97 1.16 -20.62
CA VAL A 217 -8.16 1.70 -19.53
C VAL A 217 -8.61 1.06 -18.23
N ARG A 218 -7.65 0.63 -17.40
CA ARG A 218 -7.89 0.05 -16.08
C ARG A 218 -7.09 0.79 -15.03
N LEU A 219 -7.47 0.62 -13.76
CA LEU A 219 -6.89 1.32 -12.62
C LEU A 219 -5.99 0.39 -11.80
N LYS A 220 -4.95 0.95 -11.19
CA LYS A 220 -4.16 0.40 -10.09
C LYS A 220 -4.00 1.45 -9.01
N GLN A 221 -3.92 1.02 -7.77
CA GLN A 221 -4.12 1.87 -6.62
C GLN A 221 -2.83 2.08 -5.82
N ALA A 222 -2.48 3.35 -5.53
CA ALA A 222 -1.63 3.75 -4.43
C ALA A 222 -2.54 3.91 -3.20
N GLY A 223 -2.93 2.76 -2.60
CA GLY A 223 -4.11 2.67 -1.77
C GLY A 223 -3.97 3.26 -0.37
N ARG A 224 -2.76 3.29 0.23
CA ARG A 224 -2.63 3.52 1.67
C ARG A 224 -2.21 4.95 2.03
N GLY A 225 -2.67 5.41 3.23
CA GLY A 225 -2.17 6.61 3.90
C GLY A 225 -2.82 7.92 3.48
N GLY A 226 -3.95 7.91 2.77
CA GLY A 226 -4.70 9.12 2.47
C GLY A 226 -4.04 10.06 1.45
N LEU A 227 -3.12 9.56 0.60
CA LEU A 227 -2.39 10.43 -0.33
C LEU A 227 -3.29 11.03 -1.42
N GLY A 228 -4.43 10.41 -1.73
CA GLY A 228 -5.46 10.97 -2.60
C GLY A 228 -6.08 12.23 -2.02
N THR A 229 -6.29 12.25 -0.71
CA THR A 229 -6.74 13.44 0.03
C THR A 229 -5.75 14.60 -0.13
N VAL A 230 -4.44 14.33 0.01
CA VAL A 230 -3.41 15.37 -0.21
C VAL A 230 -3.42 15.89 -1.64
N MET A 231 -3.63 15.01 -2.63
CA MET A 231 -3.73 15.41 -4.04
C MET A 231 -4.92 16.35 -4.29
N ARG A 232 -6.08 16.02 -3.71
CA ARG A 232 -7.29 16.87 -3.84
C ARG A 232 -7.15 18.18 -3.06
N ASP A 233 -6.55 18.17 -1.90
CA ASP A 233 -6.28 19.39 -1.13
C ASP A 233 -5.40 20.38 -1.92
N LYS A 234 -4.55 19.89 -2.81
CA LYS A 234 -3.75 20.72 -3.73
C LYS A 234 -4.51 21.17 -4.98
N ASN A 235 -5.78 20.81 -5.14
CA ASN A 235 -6.58 21.01 -6.34
C ASN A 235 -5.93 20.43 -7.60
N ILE A 236 -5.23 19.30 -7.47
CA ILE A 236 -4.71 18.53 -8.60
C ILE A 236 -5.76 17.48 -8.97
N LYS A 237 -6.45 17.70 -10.11
CA LYS A 237 -7.46 16.78 -10.64
C LYS A 237 -6.82 15.52 -11.18
N ALA A 238 -5.81 15.69 -12.02
CA ALA A 238 -5.09 14.59 -12.63
C ALA A 238 -3.69 15.00 -13.10
N ILE A 239 -2.85 13.98 -13.32
CA ILE A 239 -1.54 14.11 -13.95
C ILE A 239 -1.51 13.13 -15.12
N VAL A 240 -1.18 13.59 -16.31
CA VAL A 240 -1.14 12.80 -17.53
C VAL A 240 0.29 12.77 -18.06
N ALA A 241 0.82 11.59 -18.35
CA ALA A 241 2.10 11.42 -19.05
C ALA A 241 1.87 10.70 -20.38
N ARG A 242 2.50 11.21 -21.45
CA ARG A 242 2.48 10.61 -22.78
C ARG A 242 3.89 10.27 -23.23
N VAL A 243 4.12 9.03 -23.66
CA VAL A 243 5.38 8.58 -24.25
C VAL A 243 5.10 7.60 -25.38
N GLU A 244 6.05 7.43 -26.28
CA GLU A 244 5.96 6.48 -27.38
C GLU A 244 7.10 5.45 -27.34
N GLY A 245 6.87 4.31 -27.97
CA GLY A 245 7.93 3.34 -28.20
C GLY A 245 8.46 2.63 -26.95
N VAL A 246 7.61 2.34 -25.97
CA VAL A 246 7.97 1.78 -24.64
C VAL A 246 8.67 0.41 -24.71
N GLN A 247 8.88 -0.14 -25.89
CA GLN A 247 9.56 -1.44 -26.10
C GLN A 247 11.07 -1.22 -26.37
N GLY A 248 11.87 -2.19 -25.93
CA GLY A 248 13.32 -2.15 -26.12
C GLY A 248 14.09 -1.77 -24.87
N ASN A 249 15.24 -1.12 -25.05
CA ASN A 249 16.14 -0.71 -23.97
C ASN A 249 16.09 0.81 -23.71
N LEU A 250 14.92 1.34 -23.40
CA LEU A 250 14.77 2.76 -23.10
C LEU A 250 15.51 3.19 -21.83
N ASN A 251 15.74 2.27 -20.89
CA ASN A 251 16.53 2.53 -19.69
C ASN A 251 18.04 2.65 -19.96
N HIS A 252 18.51 2.35 -21.17
CA HIS A 252 19.93 2.30 -21.53
C HIS A 252 20.78 1.57 -20.49
N VAL A 253 20.31 0.38 -20.14
CA VAL A 253 20.94 -0.46 -19.11
C VAL A 253 22.37 -0.84 -19.48
N ALA A 254 23.20 -1.10 -18.46
CA ALA A 254 24.61 -1.43 -18.67
C ALA A 254 24.82 -2.81 -19.35
N ASP A 255 23.98 -3.80 -18.98
CA ASP A 255 24.05 -5.17 -19.53
C ASP A 255 22.62 -5.72 -19.76
N LEU A 256 22.13 -5.53 -20.99
CA LEU A 256 20.79 -5.99 -21.37
C LEU A 256 20.68 -7.52 -21.45
N ASP A 257 21.75 -8.22 -21.80
CA ASP A 257 21.71 -9.67 -21.96
C ASP A 257 21.64 -10.38 -20.59
N LYS A 258 22.35 -9.86 -19.59
CA LYS A 258 22.20 -10.27 -18.18
C LYS A 258 20.76 -10.10 -17.71
N ILE A 259 20.13 -8.97 -18.00
CA ILE A 259 18.74 -8.70 -17.63
C ILE A 259 17.77 -9.68 -18.30
N LYS A 260 17.95 -9.93 -19.60
CA LYS A 260 17.12 -10.89 -20.36
C LYS A 260 17.26 -12.32 -19.84
N GLU A 261 18.47 -12.72 -19.47
CA GLU A 261 18.74 -14.04 -18.91
C GLU A 261 17.97 -14.21 -17.57
N ARG A 262 18.15 -13.26 -16.64
CA ARG A 262 17.48 -13.29 -15.35
C ARG A 262 15.97 -13.15 -15.47
N GLY A 263 15.51 -12.31 -16.36
CA GLY A 263 14.06 -12.15 -16.62
C GLY A 263 13.42 -13.42 -17.16
N ARG A 264 14.10 -14.19 -18.04
CA ARG A 264 13.61 -15.48 -18.54
C ARG A 264 13.56 -16.54 -17.45
N ARG A 265 14.59 -16.63 -16.59
CA ARG A 265 14.59 -17.51 -15.42
C ARG A 265 13.42 -17.18 -14.50
N PHE A 266 13.26 -15.90 -14.14
CA PHE A 266 12.20 -15.41 -13.27
C PHE A 266 10.79 -15.68 -13.83
N GLN A 267 10.59 -15.50 -15.15
CA GLN A 267 9.34 -15.84 -15.80
C GLN A 267 9.04 -17.34 -15.76
N ARG A 268 10.05 -18.18 -15.88
CA ARG A 268 9.89 -19.64 -15.78
C ARG A 268 9.48 -20.07 -14.36
N GLU A 269 10.10 -19.48 -13.34
CA GLU A 269 9.71 -19.71 -11.94
C GLU A 269 8.23 -19.43 -11.72
N MET A 270 7.75 -18.25 -12.17
CA MET A 270 6.34 -17.85 -12.03
C MET A 270 5.35 -18.72 -12.79
N ARG A 271 5.75 -19.35 -13.86
CA ARG A 271 4.83 -20.09 -14.76
C ARG A 271 4.82 -21.59 -14.53
N GLU A 272 5.94 -22.15 -14.11
CA GLU A 272 6.18 -23.59 -14.21
C GLU A 272 6.71 -24.22 -12.94
N LEU A 273 7.52 -23.51 -12.15
CA LEU A 273 8.32 -24.13 -11.09
C LEU A 273 7.72 -23.96 -9.69
N ASP A 274 6.88 -22.97 -9.47
CA ASP A 274 6.27 -22.66 -8.19
C ASP A 274 4.75 -22.76 -8.28
N ASP A 275 4.14 -23.77 -7.66
CA ASP A 275 2.70 -24.01 -7.75
C ASP A 275 1.91 -22.85 -7.11
N HIS A 276 2.37 -22.30 -5.99
CA HIS A 276 1.73 -21.15 -5.37
C HIS A 276 1.67 -19.95 -6.31
N GLN A 277 2.77 -19.65 -7.00
CA GLN A 277 2.83 -18.58 -8.00
C GLN A 277 1.97 -18.88 -9.23
N CYS A 278 1.92 -20.14 -9.65
CA CYS A 278 1.02 -20.55 -10.70
C CYS A 278 -0.44 -20.34 -10.32
N GLN A 279 -0.84 -20.58 -9.06
CA GLN A 279 -2.18 -20.30 -8.57
C GLN A 279 -2.44 -18.78 -8.50
N MET A 280 -1.48 -18.00 -8.02
CA MET A 280 -1.61 -16.53 -8.00
C MET A 280 -1.78 -15.95 -9.41
N ARG A 281 -1.05 -16.47 -10.38
CA ARG A 281 -1.22 -16.12 -11.79
C ARG A 281 -2.63 -16.47 -12.33
N LYS A 282 -3.24 -17.55 -11.88
CA LYS A 282 -4.57 -17.99 -12.29
C LYS A 282 -5.70 -17.28 -11.56
N LYS A 283 -5.56 -17.08 -10.26
CA LYS A 283 -6.61 -16.60 -9.33
C LYS A 283 -6.38 -15.21 -8.77
N GLY A 284 -5.22 -14.58 -9.03
CA GLY A 284 -4.80 -13.37 -8.35
C GLY A 284 -4.48 -13.60 -6.86
N THR A 285 -4.33 -12.54 -6.09
CA THR A 285 -4.09 -12.64 -4.65
C THR A 285 -5.29 -13.20 -3.88
N ALA A 286 -6.50 -13.21 -4.45
CA ALA A 286 -7.66 -13.90 -3.89
C ALA A 286 -7.37 -15.39 -3.56
N ASN A 287 -6.35 -15.99 -4.21
CA ASN A 287 -5.82 -17.32 -3.89
C ASN A 287 -5.54 -17.52 -2.38
N ILE A 288 -5.21 -16.45 -1.67
CA ILE A 288 -4.83 -16.48 -0.24
C ILE A 288 -6.07 -16.69 0.67
N VAL A 289 -7.30 -16.36 0.22
CA VAL A 289 -8.52 -16.49 1.04
C VAL A 289 -8.65 -17.88 1.65
N ASN A 290 -8.41 -18.90 0.83
CA ASN A 290 -8.58 -20.29 1.25
C ASN A 290 -7.66 -20.66 2.40
N VAL A 291 -6.35 -20.46 2.20
CA VAL A 291 -5.34 -20.82 3.19
C VAL A 291 -5.50 -19.98 4.46
N MET A 292 -5.87 -18.70 4.37
CA MET A 292 -6.12 -17.90 5.56
C MET A 292 -7.33 -18.40 6.35
N ASN A 293 -8.40 -18.83 5.68
CA ASN A 293 -9.56 -19.43 6.36
C ASN A 293 -9.22 -20.77 7.02
N ASP A 294 -8.46 -21.61 6.34
CA ASP A 294 -8.07 -22.95 6.83
C ASP A 294 -7.15 -22.89 8.06
N TYR A 295 -6.32 -21.84 8.16
CA TYR A 295 -5.38 -21.65 9.27
C TYR A 295 -5.87 -20.68 10.37
N ASP A 296 -7.15 -20.29 10.35
CA ASP A 296 -7.73 -19.36 11.34
C ASP A 296 -7.10 -17.95 11.31
N LEU A 297 -6.78 -17.46 10.10
CA LEU A 297 -6.09 -16.21 9.83
C LEU A 297 -6.91 -15.22 9.00
N LEU A 298 -8.07 -15.65 8.43
CA LEU A 298 -8.99 -14.81 7.68
C LEU A 298 -9.84 -13.95 8.63
N PRO A 299 -9.71 -12.61 8.65
CA PRO A 299 -10.47 -11.79 9.57
C PRO A 299 -11.97 -11.85 9.29
N THR A 300 -12.74 -12.03 10.36
CA THR A 300 -14.19 -11.91 10.36
C THR A 300 -14.62 -11.04 11.53
N HIS A 301 -15.67 -10.23 11.33
CA HIS A 301 -16.30 -9.42 12.38
C HIS A 301 -15.29 -8.56 13.15
N ASN A 302 -14.63 -7.64 12.47
CA ASN A 302 -13.59 -6.77 13.03
C ASN A 302 -12.43 -7.55 13.68
N PHE A 303 -11.90 -8.56 12.99
CA PHE A 303 -10.82 -9.42 13.47
C PHE A 303 -11.14 -10.19 14.78
N LYS A 304 -12.42 -10.30 15.16
CA LYS A 304 -12.82 -11.14 16.31
C LYS A 304 -12.38 -12.59 16.10
N TYR A 305 -12.66 -13.12 14.89
CA TYR A 305 -12.39 -14.50 14.52
C TYR A 305 -11.47 -14.57 13.29
N GLY A 306 -10.81 -15.71 13.12
CA GLY A 306 -9.87 -15.95 12.03
C GLY A 306 -10.40 -16.88 10.94
N SER A 307 -11.62 -17.40 11.07
CA SER A 307 -12.23 -18.32 10.11
C SER A 307 -13.75 -18.28 10.20
N SER A 308 -14.40 -18.74 9.12
CA SER A 308 -15.86 -18.94 9.05
C SER A 308 -16.18 -20.07 8.06
N GLU A 309 -17.22 -20.86 8.35
CA GLU A 309 -17.77 -21.82 7.40
C GLU A 309 -18.29 -21.13 6.12
N ASP A 310 -18.84 -19.93 6.29
CA ASP A 310 -19.30 -19.09 5.17
C ASP A 310 -18.15 -18.58 4.30
N GLY A 311 -16.90 -18.65 4.76
CA GLY A 311 -15.70 -18.34 3.98
C GLY A 311 -15.61 -19.13 2.67
N LEU A 312 -16.24 -20.32 2.60
CA LEU A 312 -16.33 -21.10 1.38
C LEU A 312 -17.11 -20.38 0.25
N LYS A 313 -18.02 -19.47 0.57
CA LYS A 313 -18.80 -18.69 -0.41
C LYS A 313 -17.94 -17.65 -1.14
N ILE A 314 -16.86 -17.19 -0.52
CA ILE A 314 -15.90 -16.22 -1.08
C ILE A 314 -14.53 -16.86 -1.38
N HIS A 315 -14.51 -18.18 -1.50
CA HIS A 315 -13.31 -18.94 -1.86
C HIS A 315 -12.76 -18.50 -3.24
N SER A 316 -11.46 -18.56 -3.41
CA SER A 316 -10.80 -18.13 -4.64
C SER A 316 -11.30 -18.84 -5.91
N ASP A 317 -11.75 -20.10 -5.77
CA ASP A 317 -12.30 -20.85 -6.88
C ASP A 317 -13.67 -20.29 -7.33
N VAL A 318 -14.46 -19.73 -6.41
CA VAL A 318 -15.71 -19.04 -6.75
C VAL A 318 -15.44 -17.84 -7.65
N PHE A 319 -14.44 -17.02 -7.29
CA PHE A 319 -14.04 -15.89 -8.13
C PHE A 319 -13.50 -16.35 -9.48
N ARG A 320 -12.61 -17.34 -9.50
CA ARG A 320 -12.05 -17.87 -10.76
C ARG A 320 -13.13 -18.40 -11.68
N ASP A 321 -14.04 -19.26 -11.18
CA ASP A 321 -14.94 -20.05 -12.02
C ASP A 321 -16.16 -19.26 -12.49
N LYS A 322 -16.60 -18.25 -11.71
CA LYS A 322 -17.81 -17.49 -12.02
C LYS A 322 -17.53 -16.07 -12.54
N TYR A 323 -16.44 -15.43 -12.10
CA TYR A 323 -16.24 -13.99 -12.30
C TYR A 323 -15.00 -13.65 -13.11
N PHE A 324 -13.86 -14.33 -12.93
CA PHE A 324 -12.64 -14.08 -13.71
C PHE A 324 -12.72 -14.80 -15.07
N THR A 325 -13.67 -14.38 -15.88
CA THR A 325 -14.10 -15.10 -17.09
C THR A 325 -13.04 -15.20 -18.17
N GLN A 326 -12.03 -14.37 -18.16
CA GLN A 326 -11.06 -14.31 -19.26
C GLN A 326 -9.96 -15.35 -19.18
N ASN A 327 -9.78 -16.01 -18.05
CA ASN A 327 -8.72 -17.03 -17.84
C ASN A 327 -7.35 -16.63 -18.39
N VAL A 328 -7.09 -15.32 -18.43
CA VAL A 328 -5.92 -14.73 -19.05
C VAL A 328 -5.12 -13.97 -18.01
N PRO A 329 -3.82 -14.17 -17.99
CA PRO A 329 -2.94 -13.38 -17.14
C PRO A 329 -2.98 -11.91 -17.52
N ASP A 330 -3.35 -11.06 -16.58
CA ASP A 330 -3.37 -9.61 -16.70
C ASP A 330 -2.23 -8.99 -15.88
N GLY A 331 -1.33 -8.29 -16.53
CA GLY A 331 -0.24 -7.58 -15.86
C GLY A 331 -0.50 -6.07 -15.84
N CYS A 332 -0.25 -5.42 -14.71
CA CYS A 332 -0.32 -3.95 -14.59
C CYS A 332 0.87 -3.24 -15.24
N TRP A 333 1.84 -4.00 -15.75
CA TRP A 333 2.98 -3.52 -16.52
C TRP A 333 3.33 -4.49 -17.65
N ILE A 334 3.86 -3.93 -18.73
CA ILE A 334 4.27 -4.69 -19.92
C ILE A 334 5.37 -5.69 -19.56
N GLY A 335 5.17 -6.97 -19.92
CA GLY A 335 6.15 -8.03 -19.66
C GLY A 335 6.08 -8.67 -18.26
N CYS A 336 5.18 -8.25 -17.39
CA CYS A 336 5.02 -8.87 -16.08
C CYS A 336 4.37 -10.26 -16.18
N ALA A 337 5.15 -11.32 -15.96
CA ALA A 337 4.70 -12.71 -16.02
C ALA A 337 3.87 -13.13 -14.79
N MET A 338 3.97 -12.43 -13.66
CA MET A 338 3.13 -12.67 -12.49
C MET A 338 1.64 -12.53 -12.86
N SER A 339 1.30 -11.50 -13.61
CA SER A 339 -0.06 -11.33 -14.17
C SER A 339 -1.17 -11.52 -13.12
N CYS A 340 -0.95 -11.01 -11.91
CA CYS A 340 -1.86 -11.19 -10.77
C CYS A 340 -3.10 -10.29 -10.82
N ALA A 341 -3.11 -9.26 -11.64
CA ALA A 341 -4.26 -8.38 -11.82
C ALA A 341 -5.41 -9.16 -12.47
N LYS A 342 -6.50 -9.33 -11.75
CA LYS A 342 -7.72 -9.96 -12.23
C LYS A 342 -8.77 -8.91 -12.51
N ALA A 343 -9.77 -9.24 -13.29
CA ALA A 343 -10.91 -8.39 -13.55
C ALA A 343 -12.20 -9.20 -13.72
N VAL A 344 -13.29 -8.55 -13.34
CA VAL A 344 -14.64 -9.01 -13.63
C VAL A 344 -15.17 -8.15 -14.76
N ASP A 345 -15.50 -8.79 -15.88
CA ASP A 345 -16.03 -8.12 -17.06
C ASP A 345 -17.57 -8.05 -16.99
N ASP A 346 -18.14 -7.00 -17.55
CA ASP A 346 -19.60 -6.80 -17.70
C ASP A 346 -20.41 -6.95 -16.40
N PHE A 347 -19.83 -6.58 -15.27
CA PHE A 347 -20.52 -6.61 -13.98
C PHE A 347 -21.59 -5.52 -13.91
N GLU A 348 -22.85 -5.92 -13.65
CA GLU A 348 -23.97 -4.99 -13.53
C GLU A 348 -24.07 -4.47 -12.09
N LEU A 349 -23.91 -3.16 -11.92
CA LEU A 349 -23.99 -2.49 -10.62
C LEU A 349 -25.42 -2.44 -10.08
N LYS A 350 -25.59 -2.70 -8.79
CA LYS A 350 -26.91 -2.80 -8.13
C LYS A 350 -27.26 -1.59 -7.27
N THR A 351 -26.28 -0.79 -6.91
CA THR A 351 -26.43 0.38 -6.01
C THR A 351 -25.84 1.65 -6.64
N GLY A 352 -25.99 2.79 -5.97
CA GLY A 352 -25.34 4.04 -6.28
C GLY A 352 -25.73 4.71 -7.58
N PRO A 353 -24.97 5.69 -8.02
CA PRO A 353 -25.30 6.51 -9.20
C PRO A 353 -25.18 5.75 -10.53
N TYR A 354 -24.46 4.64 -10.55
CA TYR A 354 -24.23 3.81 -11.74
C TYR A 354 -25.05 2.52 -11.74
N LYS A 355 -26.10 2.44 -10.91
CA LYS A 355 -27.00 1.28 -10.87
C LYS A 355 -27.52 0.93 -12.25
N GLY A 356 -27.33 -0.33 -12.67
CA GLY A 356 -27.72 -0.87 -13.98
C GLY A 356 -26.65 -0.74 -15.07
N ASP A 357 -25.57 0.00 -14.82
CA ASP A 357 -24.44 0.06 -15.73
C ASP A 357 -23.60 -1.21 -15.64
N LYS A 358 -23.07 -1.63 -16.80
CA LYS A 358 -22.11 -2.73 -16.89
C LYS A 358 -20.69 -2.18 -16.91
N VAL A 359 -19.90 -2.63 -15.96
CA VAL A 359 -18.53 -2.13 -15.76
C VAL A 359 -17.50 -3.24 -15.74
N ILE A 360 -16.23 -2.87 -15.90
CA ILE A 360 -15.10 -3.74 -15.59
C ILE A 360 -14.67 -3.41 -14.17
N VAL A 361 -14.59 -4.42 -13.31
CA VAL A 361 -14.08 -4.28 -11.94
C VAL A 361 -12.66 -4.84 -11.88
N ASP A 362 -11.69 -4.07 -11.39
CA ASP A 362 -10.31 -4.52 -11.19
C ASP A 362 -10.19 -5.25 -9.85
N GLY A 363 -9.98 -6.54 -9.90
CA GLY A 363 -10.02 -7.40 -8.71
C GLY A 363 -11.24 -8.34 -8.71
N PRO A 364 -11.69 -8.82 -7.51
CA PRO A 364 -11.14 -8.51 -6.20
C PRO A 364 -9.78 -9.17 -5.91
N GLU A 365 -8.97 -8.46 -5.15
CA GLU A 365 -7.74 -8.97 -4.53
C GLU A 365 -8.08 -9.64 -3.17
N TYR A 366 -7.11 -10.32 -2.53
CA TYR A 366 -7.30 -10.88 -1.18
C TYR A 366 -7.80 -9.83 -0.16
N GLU A 367 -7.12 -8.68 -0.13
CA GLU A 367 -7.48 -7.60 0.79
C GLU A 367 -8.92 -7.08 0.58
N ASN A 368 -9.41 -7.10 -0.67
CA ASN A 368 -10.79 -6.74 -0.97
C ASN A 368 -11.76 -7.84 -0.52
N ALA A 369 -11.46 -9.10 -0.82
CA ALA A 369 -12.31 -10.23 -0.46
C ALA A 369 -12.45 -10.38 1.06
N ALA A 370 -11.36 -10.17 1.80
CA ALA A 370 -11.38 -10.21 3.25
C ALA A 370 -11.96 -8.92 3.87
N GLY A 371 -11.50 -7.75 3.44
CA GLY A 371 -11.88 -6.47 4.04
C GLY A 371 -13.30 -6.03 3.74
N LEU A 372 -13.76 -6.16 2.48
CA LEU A 372 -15.12 -5.82 2.06
C LEU A 372 -16.10 -7.00 2.24
N GLY A 373 -15.56 -8.17 2.56
CA GLY A 373 -16.31 -9.40 2.74
C GLY A 373 -16.29 -9.90 4.18
N SER A 374 -15.47 -10.91 4.46
CA SER A 374 -15.52 -11.67 5.74
C SER A 374 -15.36 -10.78 6.98
N ASN A 375 -14.52 -9.77 6.95
CA ASN A 375 -14.31 -8.85 8.10
C ASN A 375 -15.56 -8.01 8.43
N LEU A 376 -16.47 -7.85 7.47
CA LEU A 376 -17.79 -7.20 7.64
C LEU A 376 -18.93 -8.21 7.84
N GLY A 377 -18.63 -9.52 7.89
CA GLY A 377 -19.67 -10.56 7.93
C GLY A 377 -20.43 -10.70 6.59
N ILE A 378 -19.88 -10.16 5.49
CA ILE A 378 -20.45 -10.22 4.15
C ILE A 378 -19.77 -11.35 3.36
N PHE A 379 -20.51 -12.42 3.07
CA PHE A 379 -20.00 -13.59 2.35
C PHE A 379 -20.66 -13.74 0.97
N ASP A 380 -20.87 -12.62 0.28
CA ASP A 380 -21.42 -12.55 -1.07
C ASP A 380 -20.36 -12.01 -2.04
N PRO A 381 -19.90 -12.82 -3.03
CA PRO A 381 -18.93 -12.39 -4.02
C PRO A 381 -19.37 -11.15 -4.81
N GLU A 382 -20.65 -11.03 -5.16
CA GLU A 382 -21.16 -9.89 -5.95
C GLU A 382 -21.16 -8.61 -5.12
N ALA A 383 -21.50 -8.68 -3.84
CA ALA A 383 -21.40 -7.56 -2.91
C ALA A 383 -19.93 -7.05 -2.79
N ILE A 384 -18.97 -7.98 -2.70
CA ILE A 384 -17.54 -7.65 -2.65
C ILE A 384 -17.07 -6.98 -3.95
N ILE A 385 -17.47 -7.51 -5.11
CA ILE A 385 -17.11 -6.98 -6.43
C ILE A 385 -17.65 -5.55 -6.58
N GLU A 386 -18.91 -5.32 -6.19
CA GLU A 386 -19.54 -4.01 -6.27
C GLU A 386 -18.87 -2.98 -5.34
N ALA A 387 -18.64 -3.35 -4.08
CA ALA A 387 -17.94 -2.48 -3.12
C ALA A 387 -16.52 -2.15 -3.59
N ASN A 388 -15.80 -3.11 -4.18
CA ASN A 388 -14.48 -2.88 -4.77
C ASN A 388 -14.54 -1.84 -5.90
N PHE A 389 -15.51 -1.95 -6.80
CA PHE A 389 -15.68 -0.96 -7.88
C PHE A 389 -15.87 0.45 -7.34
N TYR A 390 -16.77 0.62 -6.36
CA TYR A 390 -17.03 1.95 -5.80
C TYR A 390 -15.87 2.50 -4.98
N CYS A 391 -15.12 1.67 -4.27
CA CYS A 391 -13.87 2.11 -3.64
C CYS A 391 -12.89 2.67 -4.67
N ASP A 392 -12.69 1.95 -5.78
CA ASP A 392 -11.75 2.37 -6.84
C ASP A 392 -12.20 3.66 -7.51
N THR A 393 -13.47 3.77 -7.88
CA THR A 393 -13.96 4.95 -8.60
C THR A 393 -14.07 6.19 -7.73
N TYR A 394 -14.43 6.03 -6.45
CA TYR A 394 -14.49 7.14 -5.49
C TYR A 394 -13.12 7.52 -4.91
N GLY A 395 -12.10 6.71 -5.16
CA GLY A 395 -10.76 6.94 -4.61
C GLY A 395 -10.67 6.66 -3.11
N ILE A 396 -11.29 5.59 -2.64
CA ILE A 396 -11.28 5.13 -1.24
C ILE A 396 -10.33 3.93 -1.10
N CYS A 397 -9.41 3.97 -0.15
CA CYS A 397 -8.56 2.81 0.16
C CYS A 397 -9.40 1.62 0.63
N THR A 398 -9.47 0.54 -0.16
CA THR A 398 -10.28 -0.66 0.13
C THR A 398 -9.91 -1.32 1.45
N ILE A 399 -8.61 -1.41 1.77
CA ILE A 399 -8.10 -2.00 3.02
C ILE A 399 -8.58 -1.19 4.22
N THR A 400 -8.35 0.13 4.16
CA THR A 400 -8.79 1.05 5.20
C THR A 400 -10.31 1.03 5.36
N TRP A 401 -11.06 1.08 4.25
CA TRP A 401 -12.52 1.07 4.28
C TRP A 401 -13.08 -0.18 4.95
N GLY A 402 -12.58 -1.36 4.59
CA GLY A 402 -13.01 -2.61 5.20
C GLY A 402 -12.79 -2.63 6.71
N THR A 403 -11.61 -2.17 7.17
CA THR A 403 -11.30 -2.14 8.60
C THR A 403 -12.08 -1.04 9.35
N VAL A 404 -12.26 0.14 8.73
CA VAL A 404 -13.11 1.23 9.25
C VAL A 404 -14.55 0.77 9.43
N MET A 405 -15.13 0.15 8.40
CA MET A 405 -16.51 -0.33 8.47
C MET A 405 -16.70 -1.46 9.46
N ALA A 406 -15.72 -2.38 9.58
CA ALA A 406 -15.75 -3.42 10.60
C ALA A 406 -15.77 -2.85 12.03
N PHE A 407 -14.93 -1.84 12.28
CA PHE A 407 -14.94 -1.11 13.57
C PHE A 407 -16.27 -0.40 13.83
N ILE A 408 -16.84 0.26 12.82
CA ILE A 408 -18.14 0.92 12.90
C ILE A 408 -19.25 -0.08 13.22
N MET A 409 -19.28 -1.22 12.52
CA MET A 409 -20.28 -2.26 12.73
C MET A 409 -20.21 -2.83 14.14
N GLU A 410 -19.01 -3.09 14.66
CA GLU A 410 -18.86 -3.52 16.05
C GLU A 410 -19.30 -2.45 17.04
N CYS A 411 -18.93 -1.18 16.84
CA CYS A 411 -19.41 -0.08 17.68
C CYS A 411 -20.95 0.07 17.65
N TYR A 412 -21.59 -0.32 16.56
CA TYR A 412 -23.04 -0.33 16.46
C TYR A 412 -23.64 -1.50 17.27
N GLU A 413 -23.13 -2.71 17.15
CA GLU A 413 -23.59 -3.86 17.93
C GLU A 413 -23.35 -3.70 19.44
N GLU A 414 -22.26 -3.04 19.83
CA GLU A 414 -21.96 -2.70 21.23
C GLU A 414 -22.75 -1.48 21.77
N GLY A 415 -23.65 -0.90 20.94
CA GLY A 415 -24.51 0.23 21.34
C GLY A 415 -23.79 1.58 21.48
N ILE A 416 -22.52 1.66 21.11
CA ILE A 416 -21.78 2.93 21.02
C ILE A 416 -22.36 3.79 19.89
N LEU A 417 -22.73 3.17 18.79
CA LEU A 417 -23.52 3.75 17.71
C LEU A 417 -24.95 3.23 17.76
N ASN A 418 -25.90 3.98 17.19
CA ASN A 418 -27.29 3.64 17.06
C ASN A 418 -27.91 4.39 15.88
N ASN A 419 -29.18 4.14 15.56
CA ASN A 419 -29.86 4.76 14.42
C ASN A 419 -29.85 6.30 14.46
N GLU A 420 -29.92 6.91 15.65
CA GLU A 420 -29.84 8.37 15.78
C GLU A 420 -28.46 8.90 15.34
N ARG A 421 -27.39 8.24 15.80
CA ARG A 421 -25.99 8.63 15.50
C ARG A 421 -25.56 8.33 14.09
N THR A 422 -26.17 7.31 13.46
CA THR A 422 -25.87 6.88 12.08
C THR A 422 -26.80 7.50 11.03
N GLY A 423 -27.75 8.36 11.44
CA GLY A 423 -28.73 8.95 10.53
C GLY A 423 -29.76 7.95 10.01
N GLY A 424 -30.09 6.92 10.79
CA GLY A 424 -31.08 5.90 10.47
C GLY A 424 -30.51 4.64 9.81
N LEU A 425 -29.19 4.54 9.64
CA LEU A 425 -28.56 3.36 9.06
C LEU A 425 -28.32 2.29 10.14
N GLU A 426 -28.78 1.08 9.89
CA GLU A 426 -28.56 -0.10 10.74
C GLU A 426 -27.23 -0.77 10.34
N LEU A 427 -26.15 -0.40 11.02
CA LEU A 427 -24.78 -0.80 10.66
C LEU A 427 -24.35 -2.09 11.38
N ASN A 428 -25.21 -3.12 11.39
CA ASN A 428 -24.87 -4.46 11.88
C ASN A 428 -23.94 -5.19 10.90
N PHE A 429 -23.15 -6.15 11.42
CA PHE A 429 -22.39 -7.03 10.56
C PHE A 429 -23.30 -7.73 9.55
N GLY A 430 -22.82 -7.85 8.31
CA GLY A 430 -23.55 -8.44 7.19
C GLY A 430 -24.47 -7.48 6.43
N ASN A 431 -24.72 -6.26 6.92
CA ASN A 431 -25.59 -5.30 6.24
C ASN A 431 -24.86 -4.57 5.12
N PHE A 432 -24.84 -5.19 3.94
CA PHE A 432 -24.20 -4.66 2.75
C PHE A 432 -24.82 -3.34 2.29
N GLU A 433 -26.14 -3.23 2.28
CA GLU A 433 -26.86 -2.04 1.79
C GLU A 433 -26.52 -0.81 2.62
N ALA A 434 -26.48 -0.96 3.95
CA ALA A 434 -26.12 0.14 4.85
C ALA A 434 -24.64 0.54 4.67
N MET A 435 -23.74 -0.42 4.52
CA MET A 435 -22.32 -0.16 4.23
C MET A 435 -22.13 0.61 2.92
N MET A 436 -22.83 0.21 1.87
CA MET A 436 -22.79 0.90 0.58
C MET A 436 -23.34 2.31 0.66
N GLU A 437 -24.45 2.54 1.40
CA GLU A 437 -24.99 3.89 1.59
C GLU A 437 -23.99 4.80 2.32
N VAL A 438 -23.27 4.31 3.34
CA VAL A 438 -22.20 5.09 3.99
C VAL A 438 -21.11 5.47 2.98
N MET A 439 -20.73 4.56 2.08
CA MET A 439 -19.74 4.80 1.03
C MET A 439 -20.23 5.86 0.03
N HIS A 440 -21.48 5.77 -0.40
CA HIS A 440 -22.09 6.75 -1.29
C HIS A 440 -22.22 8.14 -0.62
N GLN A 441 -22.58 8.21 0.67
CA GLN A 441 -22.60 9.43 1.45
C GLN A 441 -21.20 10.08 1.51
N LEU A 442 -20.16 9.28 1.72
CA LEU A 442 -18.79 9.78 1.72
C LEU A 442 -18.43 10.44 0.38
N ALA A 443 -18.74 9.78 -0.73
CA ALA A 443 -18.50 10.34 -2.05
C ALA A 443 -19.26 11.65 -2.31
N ARG A 444 -20.47 11.78 -1.74
CA ARG A 444 -21.28 13.03 -1.81
C ARG A 444 -20.89 14.08 -0.77
N GLY A 445 -20.02 13.75 0.18
CA GLY A 445 -19.61 14.67 1.25
C GLY A 445 -20.71 14.93 2.30
N GLU A 446 -21.49 13.92 2.67
CA GLU A 446 -22.64 14.08 3.54
C GLU A 446 -22.79 12.95 4.57
N GLY A 447 -23.68 13.14 5.55
CA GLY A 447 -24.17 12.13 6.46
C GLY A 447 -23.09 11.44 7.30
N PHE A 448 -23.34 10.17 7.64
CA PHE A 448 -22.41 9.36 8.43
C PHE A 448 -21.14 8.99 7.62
N GLY A 449 -21.19 9.10 6.29
CA GLY A 449 -20.02 8.95 5.43
C GLY A 449 -18.85 9.83 5.84
N LEU A 450 -19.09 11.09 6.26
CA LEU A 450 -18.05 12.00 6.75
C LEU A 450 -17.39 11.50 8.04
N VAL A 451 -18.14 10.80 8.91
CA VAL A 451 -17.59 10.19 10.13
C VAL A 451 -16.71 9.00 9.79
N ALA A 452 -17.17 8.12 8.90
CA ALA A 452 -16.39 6.98 8.41
C ALA A 452 -15.10 7.43 7.72
N GLY A 453 -15.16 8.51 6.93
CA GLY A 453 -14.01 9.09 6.23
C GLY A 453 -12.90 9.65 7.13
N MET A 454 -13.11 9.78 8.44
CA MET A 454 -12.08 10.24 9.39
C MET A 454 -11.02 9.19 9.70
N GLY A 455 -11.30 7.90 9.49
CA GLY A 455 -10.46 6.79 9.96
C GLY A 455 -10.61 6.49 11.46
N ILE A 456 -10.15 5.30 11.87
CA ILE A 456 -10.42 4.76 13.22
C ILE A 456 -9.82 5.64 14.32
N ARG A 457 -8.60 6.14 14.17
CA ARG A 457 -7.96 6.96 15.22
C ARG A 457 -8.82 8.15 15.62
N LYS A 458 -9.30 8.92 14.65
CA LYS A 458 -10.15 10.10 14.92
C LYS A 458 -11.57 9.73 15.34
N MET A 459 -12.10 8.61 14.85
CA MET A 459 -13.39 8.10 15.33
C MET A 459 -13.33 7.71 16.80
N LYS A 460 -12.26 7.06 17.29
CA LYS A 460 -12.08 6.76 18.71
C LYS A 460 -12.13 8.03 19.56
N GLU A 461 -11.38 9.06 19.18
CA GLU A 461 -11.38 10.35 19.88
C GLU A 461 -12.79 10.97 19.91
N LYS A 462 -13.49 10.95 18.76
CA LYS A 462 -14.87 11.47 18.65
C LYS A 462 -15.84 10.68 19.53
N PHE A 463 -15.80 9.34 19.50
CA PHE A 463 -16.76 8.51 20.22
C PHE A 463 -16.56 8.59 21.74
N VAL A 464 -15.33 8.70 22.23
CA VAL A 464 -15.05 8.98 23.65
C VAL A 464 -15.61 10.35 24.03
N LYS A 465 -15.29 11.38 23.27
CA LYS A 465 -15.64 12.78 23.60
C LYS A 465 -17.13 13.06 23.51
N GLU A 466 -17.79 12.58 22.45
CA GLU A 466 -19.16 12.96 22.12
C GLU A 466 -20.20 11.93 22.61
N TYR A 467 -19.82 10.65 22.69
CA TYR A 467 -20.74 9.57 23.05
C TYR A 467 -20.44 8.93 24.42
N GLY A 468 -19.33 9.32 25.07
CA GLY A 468 -18.94 8.76 26.36
C GLY A 468 -18.54 7.29 26.30
N ALA A 469 -18.04 6.83 25.13
CA ALA A 469 -17.59 5.46 24.93
C ALA A 469 -16.36 5.14 25.79
N ASP A 470 -16.22 3.88 26.20
CA ASP A 470 -15.04 3.41 26.94
C ASP A 470 -13.78 3.49 26.06
N GLU A 471 -12.85 4.36 26.44
CA GLU A 471 -11.62 4.62 25.71
C GLU A 471 -10.76 3.36 25.58
N LYS A 472 -10.66 2.57 26.67
CA LYS A 472 -9.85 1.36 26.66
C LYS A 472 -10.42 0.31 25.72
N PHE A 473 -11.73 0.10 25.75
CA PHE A 473 -12.39 -0.81 24.82
C PHE A 473 -12.17 -0.39 23.38
N LEU A 474 -12.37 0.89 23.04
CA LEU A 474 -12.11 1.40 21.68
C LEU A 474 -10.64 1.27 21.26
N GLN A 475 -9.68 1.44 22.18
CA GLN A 475 -8.26 1.20 21.88
C GLN A 475 -7.98 -0.28 21.61
N ASP A 476 -8.61 -1.19 22.35
CA ASP A 476 -8.38 -2.62 22.21
C ASP A 476 -8.98 -3.19 20.92
N ILE A 477 -10.16 -2.71 20.47
CA ILE A 477 -10.87 -3.19 19.28
C ILE A 477 -10.54 -2.41 18.00
N GLY A 478 -10.04 -1.19 18.11
CA GLY A 478 -9.75 -0.31 16.99
C GLY A 478 -8.50 -0.76 16.26
N MET A 479 -8.67 -1.56 15.22
CA MET A 479 -7.58 -2.18 14.46
C MET A 479 -6.83 -1.15 13.60
N GLU A 480 -6.10 -0.26 14.29
CA GLU A 480 -5.18 0.72 13.70
C GLU A 480 -3.90 0.86 14.55
N ASN A 481 -2.82 1.26 13.93
CA ASN A 481 -1.59 1.67 14.59
C ASN A 481 -1.00 2.86 13.84
N LYS A 482 -0.50 3.86 14.56
CA LYS A 482 0.01 5.10 13.99
C LYS A 482 -1.03 5.88 13.16
N GLY A 483 -2.33 5.57 13.29
CA GLY A 483 -3.43 6.13 12.50
C GLY A 483 -3.71 5.40 11.18
N LEU A 484 -2.99 4.33 10.87
CA LEU A 484 -3.23 3.49 9.70
C LEU A 484 -3.93 2.20 10.12
N GLU A 485 -5.04 1.86 9.48
CA GLU A 485 -5.80 0.65 9.73
C GLU A 485 -5.03 -0.62 9.32
N TYR A 486 -5.34 -1.73 9.99
CA TYR A 486 -4.70 -3.04 9.73
C TYR A 486 -5.06 -3.60 8.35
N SER A 487 -4.09 -4.23 7.71
CA SER A 487 -4.33 -5.14 6.58
C SER A 487 -5.02 -6.42 7.08
N GLN A 488 -5.67 -7.13 6.18
CA GLN A 488 -6.66 -8.15 6.48
C GLN A 488 -6.05 -9.51 6.88
N TYR A 489 -5.31 -9.55 7.99
CA TYR A 489 -4.76 -10.78 8.57
C TYR A 489 -4.93 -10.79 10.08
N VAL A 490 -5.46 -11.91 10.63
CA VAL A 490 -5.56 -12.12 12.09
C VAL A 490 -4.19 -12.49 12.63
N SER A 491 -3.57 -11.60 13.40
CA SER A 491 -2.20 -11.77 13.92
C SER A 491 -2.12 -12.29 15.36
N LYS A 492 -3.25 -12.60 16.00
CA LYS A 492 -3.33 -12.98 17.43
C LYS A 492 -2.34 -14.06 17.83
N GLU A 493 -2.12 -15.04 16.96
CA GLU A 493 -1.24 -16.18 17.22
C GLU A 493 0.16 -16.03 16.57
N SER A 494 0.35 -15.02 15.72
CA SER A 494 1.61 -14.75 15.03
C SER A 494 2.36 -13.58 15.66
N LEU A 495 3.27 -13.87 16.59
CA LEU A 495 4.12 -12.83 17.18
C LEU A 495 4.99 -12.12 16.12
N ALA A 496 5.42 -12.83 15.08
CA ALA A 496 6.17 -12.24 13.98
C ALA A 496 5.31 -11.21 13.19
N GLN A 497 4.05 -11.55 12.88
CA GLN A 497 3.19 -10.61 12.16
C GLN A 497 2.74 -9.44 13.04
N GLN A 498 2.57 -9.63 14.35
CA GLN A 498 2.34 -8.54 15.29
C GLN A 498 3.47 -7.50 15.20
N GLY A 499 4.72 -7.97 15.31
CA GLY A 499 5.89 -7.11 15.12
C GLY A 499 5.99 -6.52 13.71
N GLY A 500 5.65 -7.31 12.69
CA GLY A 500 5.63 -6.89 11.30
C GLY A 500 4.66 -5.74 11.02
N TYR A 501 3.56 -5.66 11.76
CA TYR A 501 2.62 -4.55 11.63
C TYR A 501 3.00 -3.34 12.49
N ALA A 502 3.31 -3.57 13.75
CA ALA A 502 3.47 -2.47 14.68
C ALA A 502 4.84 -1.74 14.57
N MET A 503 5.92 -2.47 14.19
CA MET A 503 7.26 -1.89 14.10
C MET A 503 7.62 -1.30 12.72
N THR A 504 6.70 -1.26 11.75
CA THR A 504 6.94 -0.56 10.48
C THR A 504 6.93 0.96 10.68
N ASN A 505 7.67 1.67 9.83
CA ASN A 505 7.75 3.12 9.94
C ASN A 505 6.44 3.85 9.59
N LYS A 506 5.55 3.22 8.85
CA LYS A 506 4.33 3.83 8.30
C LYS A 506 3.01 3.27 8.86
N GLY A 507 3.05 2.18 9.63
CA GLY A 507 1.85 1.54 10.20
C GLY A 507 1.59 0.14 9.65
N PRO A 508 0.51 -0.55 10.07
CA PRO A 508 0.27 -1.97 9.84
C PRO A 508 -0.06 -2.26 8.37
N GLN A 509 0.97 -2.61 7.62
CA GLN A 509 0.88 -2.86 6.20
C GLN A 509 1.70 -4.09 5.79
N HIS A 510 1.04 -5.09 5.18
CA HIS A 510 1.67 -6.35 4.77
C HIS A 510 2.72 -6.19 3.67
N ASP A 511 2.74 -5.09 2.94
CA ASP A 511 3.72 -4.84 1.87
C ASP A 511 5.15 -4.65 2.38
N GLU A 512 5.33 -4.31 3.65
CA GLU A 512 6.65 -4.10 4.27
C GLU A 512 7.09 -5.30 5.10
N ALA A 513 6.15 -6.01 5.77
CA ALA A 513 6.44 -7.23 6.51
C ALA A 513 5.23 -8.18 6.46
N TRP A 514 5.33 -9.24 5.66
CA TRP A 514 4.33 -10.30 5.56
C TRP A 514 4.92 -11.62 6.04
N LEU A 515 4.87 -11.82 7.37
CA LEU A 515 5.50 -12.95 8.04
C LEU A 515 4.50 -14.02 8.46
N ILE A 516 3.20 -13.73 8.35
CA ILE A 516 2.14 -14.62 8.85
C ILE A 516 2.16 -15.98 8.17
N PHE A 517 2.51 -16.04 6.88
CA PHE A 517 2.58 -17.28 6.13
C PHE A 517 3.78 -18.14 6.61
N MET A 518 4.94 -17.51 6.76
CA MET A 518 6.15 -18.18 7.25
C MET A 518 6.00 -18.65 8.71
N ASP A 519 5.30 -17.86 9.53
CA ASP A 519 5.09 -18.15 10.96
C ASP A 519 4.02 -19.23 11.17
N MET A 520 2.83 -19.01 10.59
CA MET A 520 1.63 -19.78 10.94
C MET A 520 1.32 -20.92 9.97
N VAL A 521 1.63 -20.75 8.68
CA VAL A 521 1.31 -21.77 7.65
C VAL A 521 2.46 -22.75 7.46
N ASN A 522 3.66 -22.25 7.22
CA ASN A 522 4.84 -23.07 6.92
C ASN A 522 5.69 -23.41 8.15
N ASN A 523 5.47 -22.74 9.29
CA ASN A 523 6.28 -22.92 10.52
C ASN A 523 7.81 -22.79 10.28
N GLN A 524 8.20 -21.81 9.44
CA GLN A 524 9.60 -21.60 9.03
C GLN A 524 10.39 -20.71 10.00
N ILE A 525 9.72 -20.05 10.94
CA ILE A 525 10.32 -19.20 11.97
C ILE A 525 9.78 -19.58 13.36
N PRO A 526 10.03 -20.83 13.80
CA PRO A 526 9.37 -21.39 14.98
C PRO A 526 9.83 -20.77 16.30
N THR A 527 11.09 -20.33 16.39
CA THR A 527 11.64 -19.78 17.63
C THR A 527 11.42 -18.27 17.74
N PHE A 528 11.57 -17.75 18.94
CA PHE A 528 11.54 -16.29 19.18
C PHE A 528 12.66 -15.57 18.43
N GLU A 529 13.86 -16.15 18.41
CA GLU A 529 15.01 -15.56 17.73
C GLU A 529 14.82 -15.54 16.21
N ASP A 530 14.23 -16.57 15.61
CA ASP A 530 13.91 -16.62 14.19
C ASP A 530 12.92 -15.51 13.81
N LYS A 531 11.89 -15.29 14.65
CA LYS A 531 10.90 -14.21 14.45
C LYS A 531 11.56 -12.83 14.51
N ALA A 532 12.43 -12.61 15.49
CA ALA A 532 13.15 -11.34 15.65
C ALA A 532 14.11 -11.09 14.47
N GLU A 533 14.75 -12.14 13.97
CA GLU A 533 15.63 -12.08 12.80
C GLU A 533 14.84 -11.79 11.52
N ALA A 534 13.73 -12.48 11.28
CA ALA A 534 12.87 -12.25 10.14
C ALA A 534 12.30 -10.81 10.12
N LEU A 535 11.98 -10.26 11.29
CA LEU A 535 11.54 -8.87 11.44
C LEU A 535 12.62 -7.82 11.15
N HIS A 536 13.88 -8.20 11.16
CA HIS A 536 14.97 -7.34 10.68
C HIS A 536 15.10 -7.45 9.16
N TYR A 537 15.21 -8.65 8.61
CA TYR A 537 15.51 -8.86 7.18
C TYR A 537 14.33 -8.57 6.24
N MET A 538 13.12 -9.02 6.56
CA MET A 538 11.99 -8.90 5.65
C MET A 538 11.67 -7.44 5.28
N PRO A 539 11.60 -6.48 6.22
CA PRO A 539 11.40 -5.08 5.88
C PRO A 539 12.52 -4.50 5.02
N MET A 540 13.77 -4.98 5.16
CA MET A 540 14.89 -4.50 4.36
C MET A 540 14.73 -4.95 2.89
N PHE A 541 14.42 -6.21 2.63
CA PHE A 541 14.14 -6.66 1.27
C PHE A 541 12.95 -5.93 0.64
N ARG A 542 11.85 -5.78 1.39
CA ARG A 542 10.66 -5.06 0.92
C ARG A 542 10.95 -3.57 0.66
N THR A 543 11.78 -2.95 1.46
CA THR A 543 12.26 -1.58 1.24
C THR A 543 13.06 -1.51 -0.06
N TRP A 544 13.99 -2.44 -0.30
CA TRP A 544 14.82 -2.46 -1.51
C TRP A 544 13.98 -2.49 -2.79
N PHE A 545 12.92 -3.31 -2.85
CA PHE A 545 11.99 -3.28 -3.99
C PHE A 545 11.41 -1.89 -4.23
N GLY A 546 11.04 -1.18 -3.16
CA GLY A 546 10.55 0.20 -3.24
C GLY A 546 11.60 1.20 -3.74
N LEU A 547 12.89 0.95 -3.51
CA LEU A 547 13.97 1.79 -4.04
C LEU A 547 14.15 1.58 -5.55
N GLN A 548 13.92 0.36 -6.03
CA GLN A 548 14.19 -0.03 -7.41
C GLN A 548 13.03 0.23 -8.38
N GLY A 549 11.81 0.45 -7.87
CA GLY A 549 10.61 0.47 -8.71
C GLY A 549 10.14 -0.94 -9.10
N LEU A 550 10.41 -1.91 -8.23
CA LEU A 550 10.01 -3.31 -8.36
C LEU A 550 8.75 -3.63 -7.55
N CYS A 551 8.02 -4.62 -8.01
CA CYS A 551 6.83 -5.12 -7.34
C CYS A 551 7.20 -6.00 -6.14
N LYS A 552 6.70 -5.64 -4.97
CA LYS A 552 6.93 -6.38 -3.72
C LYS A 552 6.26 -7.78 -3.72
N LEU A 553 5.25 -7.99 -4.56
CA LEU A 553 4.61 -9.29 -4.71
C LEU A 553 5.52 -10.34 -5.35
N CYS A 554 6.52 -9.92 -6.12
CA CYS A 554 7.48 -10.82 -6.76
C CYS A 554 8.56 -11.37 -5.82
N TRP A 555 8.64 -10.86 -4.60
CA TRP A 555 9.51 -11.43 -3.55
C TRP A 555 8.88 -12.72 -3.02
N ASN A 556 9.38 -13.51 -2.25
CA ASN A 556 8.90 -14.75 -1.59
C ASN A 556 7.82 -15.55 -2.33
N ASP A 557 7.06 -14.86 -3.17
CA ASP A 557 6.00 -15.44 -3.93
C ASP A 557 6.50 -16.04 -5.25
N VAL A 558 7.77 -15.90 -5.56
CA VAL A 558 8.48 -16.56 -6.65
C VAL A 558 9.58 -17.41 -6.05
N VAL A 559 9.15 -18.39 -5.31
CA VAL A 559 10.07 -19.21 -4.54
C VAL A 559 9.79 -20.65 -4.89
N PRO A 560 10.78 -21.42 -5.37
CA PRO A 560 10.61 -22.85 -5.59
C PRO A 560 10.04 -23.54 -4.36
N GLU A 561 9.33 -24.65 -4.53
CA GLU A 561 8.77 -25.43 -3.42
C GLU A 561 9.80 -25.72 -2.31
N SER A 562 11.06 -25.90 -2.70
CA SER A 562 12.19 -26.06 -1.77
C SER A 562 12.38 -24.88 -0.79
N ASN A 563 11.81 -23.70 -1.08
CA ASN A 563 11.89 -22.57 -0.16
C ASN A 563 10.98 -22.76 1.07
N ALA A 564 9.86 -23.44 0.93
CA ALA A 564 8.99 -23.76 2.06
C ALA A 564 9.73 -24.68 3.09
N GLU A 565 10.74 -25.41 2.64
CA GLU A 565 11.57 -26.30 3.45
C GLU A 565 12.88 -25.66 3.93
N ALA A 566 13.17 -24.42 3.51
CA ALA A 566 14.41 -23.75 3.89
C ALA A 566 14.33 -23.16 5.29
N ASP A 567 15.40 -23.29 6.07
CA ASP A 567 15.50 -22.75 7.44
C ASP A 567 15.35 -21.21 7.48
N GLU A 568 15.84 -20.52 6.46
CA GLU A 568 15.77 -19.06 6.34
C GLU A 568 15.27 -18.65 4.94
N PRO A 569 13.99 -18.81 4.64
CA PRO A 569 13.44 -18.56 3.29
C PRO A 569 13.67 -17.12 2.77
N HIS A 570 13.70 -16.14 3.67
CA HIS A 570 13.97 -14.74 3.35
C HIS A 570 15.45 -14.45 3.00
N LYS A 571 16.34 -15.41 3.16
CA LYS A 571 17.78 -15.28 2.87
C LYS A 571 18.28 -16.23 1.78
N ILE A 572 17.40 -16.87 1.02
CA ILE A 572 17.80 -17.85 0.01
C ILE A 572 18.73 -17.22 -1.03
N PRO A 573 19.96 -17.73 -1.19
CA PRO A 573 20.96 -17.10 -2.05
C PRO A 573 20.51 -16.93 -3.50
N GLU A 574 19.87 -17.95 -4.08
CA GLU A 574 19.47 -17.95 -5.50
C GLU A 574 18.45 -16.84 -5.83
N HIS A 575 17.61 -16.47 -4.86
CA HIS A 575 16.68 -15.34 -5.05
C HIS A 575 17.38 -14.01 -4.93
N VAL A 576 18.21 -13.87 -3.90
CA VAL A 576 18.99 -12.65 -3.67
C VAL A 576 19.92 -12.38 -4.85
N ASP A 577 20.56 -13.41 -5.40
CA ASP A 577 21.40 -13.32 -6.59
C ASP A 577 20.65 -12.80 -7.82
N ASN A 578 19.36 -13.15 -7.94
CA ASN A 578 18.52 -12.63 -9.01
C ASN A 578 18.33 -11.11 -8.92
N TYR A 579 18.14 -10.58 -7.70
CA TYR A 579 17.98 -9.14 -7.46
C TYR A 579 19.31 -8.39 -7.55
N VAL A 580 20.37 -8.96 -7.04
CA VAL A 580 21.75 -8.46 -7.23
C VAL A 580 22.05 -8.31 -8.71
N ALA A 581 21.80 -9.36 -9.49
CA ALA A 581 22.09 -9.37 -10.92
C ALA A 581 21.27 -8.36 -11.73
N ILE A 582 19.98 -8.11 -11.36
CA ILE A 582 19.18 -7.09 -12.07
C ILE A 582 19.70 -5.68 -11.80
N TYR A 583 20.10 -5.38 -10.56
CA TYR A 583 20.66 -4.07 -10.23
C TYR A 583 22.01 -3.82 -10.93
N GLU A 584 22.92 -4.79 -10.90
CA GLU A 584 24.18 -4.74 -11.65
C GLU A 584 23.94 -4.58 -13.16
N GLY A 585 23.02 -5.37 -13.71
CA GLY A 585 22.68 -5.30 -15.14
C GLY A 585 22.14 -3.94 -15.56
N VAL A 586 21.40 -3.25 -14.70
CA VAL A 586 20.88 -1.90 -14.97
C VAL A 586 21.96 -0.86 -14.80
N THR A 587 22.64 -0.83 -13.67
CA THR A 587 23.53 0.28 -13.27
C THR A 587 24.98 0.09 -13.70
N GLY A 588 25.41 -1.14 -13.97
CA GLY A 588 26.80 -1.50 -14.21
C GLY A 588 27.72 -1.37 -12.97
N LYS A 589 27.13 -1.14 -11.79
CA LYS A 589 27.86 -1.06 -10.53
C LYS A 589 28.01 -2.45 -9.92
N PRO A 590 29.20 -2.85 -9.42
CA PRO A 590 29.34 -4.07 -8.63
C PRO A 590 28.40 -4.02 -7.43
N PHE A 591 27.73 -5.14 -7.15
CA PHE A 591 26.68 -5.21 -6.15
C PHE A 591 26.63 -6.60 -5.53
N ASP A 592 26.36 -6.69 -4.23
CA ASP A 592 26.21 -7.93 -3.51
C ASP A 592 25.01 -7.87 -2.56
N LYS A 593 24.75 -8.96 -1.87
CA LYS A 593 23.65 -9.09 -0.92
C LYS A 593 23.82 -8.14 0.27
N GLU A 594 25.01 -7.97 0.75
CA GLU A 594 25.33 -7.12 1.89
C GLU A 594 25.04 -5.66 1.55
N GLU A 595 25.39 -5.21 0.37
CA GLU A 595 25.09 -3.85 -0.09
C GLU A 595 23.58 -3.67 -0.35
N LEU A 596 22.86 -4.72 -0.80
CA LEU A 596 21.40 -4.69 -0.94
C LEU A 596 20.74 -4.36 0.40
N ILE A 597 21.12 -5.05 1.46
CA ILE A 597 20.61 -4.81 2.82
C ILE A 597 21.03 -3.41 3.28
N ARG A 598 22.29 -3.02 3.09
CA ARG A 598 22.81 -1.72 3.49
C ARG A 598 22.08 -0.55 2.81
N GLN A 599 21.78 -0.65 1.52
CA GLN A 599 20.96 0.35 0.82
C GLN A 599 19.60 0.52 1.49
N SER A 600 18.97 -0.58 1.86
CA SER A 600 17.66 -0.54 2.52
C SER A 600 17.74 0.00 3.94
N GLU A 601 18.74 -0.38 4.72
CA GLU A 601 18.96 0.13 6.07
C GLU A 601 19.19 1.64 6.09
N ARG A 602 19.94 2.18 5.13
CA ARG A 602 20.11 3.66 4.98
C ARG A 602 18.76 4.35 4.89
N VAL A 603 17.91 3.92 4.00
CA VAL A 603 16.61 4.54 3.74
C VAL A 603 15.61 4.25 4.86
N TYR A 604 15.64 3.05 5.44
CA TYR A 604 14.75 2.67 6.55
C TYR A 604 15.03 3.50 7.81
N ASN A 605 16.31 3.67 8.16
CA ASN A 605 16.74 4.54 9.27
C ASN A 605 16.43 6.01 8.98
N PHE A 606 16.62 6.47 7.74
CA PHE A 606 16.25 7.83 7.34
C PHE A 606 14.76 8.09 7.58
N GLN A 607 13.87 7.19 7.15
CA GLN A 607 12.43 7.33 7.38
C GLN A 607 12.08 7.31 8.87
N ARG A 608 12.75 6.46 9.67
CA ARG A 608 12.54 6.44 11.13
C ARG A 608 12.88 7.78 11.76
N ILE A 609 14.04 8.36 11.42
CA ILE A 609 14.48 9.66 11.92
C ILE A 609 13.57 10.77 11.40
N PHE A 610 13.10 10.68 10.17
CA PHE A 610 12.14 11.64 9.63
C PHE A 610 10.84 11.65 10.46
N ASN A 611 10.33 10.48 10.83
CA ASN A 611 9.18 10.40 11.73
C ASN A 611 9.50 10.97 13.13
N ILE A 612 10.69 10.71 13.67
CA ILE A 612 11.12 11.27 14.96
C ILE A 612 11.17 12.80 14.91
N ARG A 613 11.68 13.38 13.82
CA ARG A 613 11.67 14.85 13.58
C ARG A 613 10.27 15.44 13.69
N ARG A 614 9.25 14.65 13.37
CA ARG A 614 7.82 15.03 13.41
C ARG A 614 7.12 14.66 14.73
N GLY A 615 7.82 14.11 15.70
CA GLY A 615 7.25 13.67 16.98
C GLY A 615 6.70 12.24 17.00
N TYR A 616 6.94 11.47 15.94
CA TYR A 616 6.55 10.06 15.81
C TYR A 616 7.79 9.15 15.81
N GLY A 617 7.62 7.84 15.65
CA GLY A 617 8.75 6.92 15.48
C GLY A 617 9.51 6.58 16.77
N LEU A 618 8.90 6.71 17.95
CA LEU A 618 9.43 6.20 19.21
C LEU A 618 8.71 4.90 19.62
N ARG A 619 9.25 4.17 20.60
CA ARG A 619 8.71 2.89 21.10
C ARG A 619 7.19 2.94 21.37
N LYS A 620 6.70 4.00 22.00
CA LYS A 620 5.26 4.17 22.27
C LYS A 620 4.37 4.14 21.01
N HIS A 621 4.94 4.48 19.85
CA HIS A 621 4.22 4.46 18.58
C HIS A 621 4.28 3.08 17.89
N ASP A 622 5.10 2.16 18.40
CA ASP A 622 5.16 0.77 17.95
C ASP A 622 4.26 -0.15 18.81
N ALA A 623 3.37 0.44 19.61
CA ALA A 623 2.31 -0.26 20.32
C ALA A 623 1.21 -0.72 19.36
N GLN A 624 0.52 -1.81 19.70
CA GLN A 624 -0.56 -2.38 18.90
C GLN A 624 -1.88 -2.42 19.69
N PRO A 625 -3.06 -2.40 19.01
CA PRO A 625 -4.33 -2.68 19.69
C PRO A 625 -4.32 -4.12 20.22
N TYR A 626 -4.92 -4.36 21.38
CA TYR A 626 -4.80 -5.69 21.99
C TYR A 626 -5.47 -6.79 21.15
N ARG A 627 -6.49 -6.48 20.36
CA ARG A 627 -7.11 -7.46 19.45
C ARG A 627 -6.12 -8.04 18.44
N ALA A 628 -5.08 -7.30 18.05
CA ALA A 628 -4.01 -7.82 17.21
C ALA A 628 -3.15 -8.89 17.92
N ALA A 629 -3.14 -8.89 19.25
CA ALA A 629 -2.34 -9.80 20.09
C ALA A 629 -3.16 -10.86 20.81
N GLY A 630 -4.49 -10.67 21.01
CA GLY A 630 -5.29 -11.60 21.78
C GLY A 630 -6.79 -11.28 21.80
N PRO A 631 -7.61 -12.11 22.48
CA PRO A 631 -9.05 -11.91 22.61
C PRO A 631 -9.35 -10.72 23.52
N VAL A 632 -10.24 -9.84 23.07
CA VAL A 632 -10.68 -8.64 23.82
C VAL A 632 -11.96 -8.92 24.61
N THR A 633 -12.87 -9.75 24.08
CA THR A 633 -14.14 -10.09 24.70
C THR A 633 -14.17 -11.52 25.17
N VAL A 634 -15.07 -11.81 26.14
CA VAL A 634 -15.34 -13.18 26.63
C VAL A 634 -15.69 -14.10 25.46
N GLU A 635 -16.55 -13.63 24.58
CA GLU A 635 -16.97 -14.38 23.39
C GLU A 635 -15.77 -14.77 22.48
N GLU A 636 -14.83 -13.84 22.26
CA GLU A 636 -13.61 -14.15 21.49
C GLU A 636 -12.78 -15.24 22.16
N TYR A 637 -12.60 -15.20 23.48
CA TYR A 637 -11.88 -16.23 24.22
C TYR A 637 -12.58 -17.59 24.12
N GLU A 638 -13.88 -17.61 24.39
CA GLU A 638 -14.68 -18.82 24.39
C GLU A 638 -14.78 -19.49 23.02
N SER A 639 -14.74 -18.70 21.93
CA SER A 639 -14.70 -19.24 20.56
C SER A 639 -13.50 -20.13 20.29
N ARG A 640 -12.44 -20.03 21.08
CA ARG A 640 -11.19 -20.80 20.97
C ARG A 640 -10.64 -21.20 22.36
N ALA A 641 -11.54 -21.45 23.33
CA ALA A 641 -11.19 -21.74 24.71
C ALA A 641 -10.16 -22.87 24.84
N ASP A 642 -10.33 -23.97 24.12
CA ASP A 642 -9.40 -25.10 24.16
C ASP A 642 -7.98 -24.70 23.78
N ARG A 643 -7.82 -23.84 22.77
CA ARG A 643 -6.51 -23.29 22.34
C ARG A 643 -5.91 -22.43 23.45
N TYR A 644 -6.66 -21.49 23.96
CA TYR A 644 -6.16 -20.54 24.96
C TYR A 644 -5.89 -21.22 26.30
N ASP A 645 -6.74 -22.13 26.74
CA ASP A 645 -6.53 -22.91 27.95
C ASP A 645 -5.29 -23.83 27.84
N LYS A 646 -5.08 -24.44 26.68
CA LYS A 646 -3.86 -25.21 26.40
C LYS A 646 -2.62 -24.33 26.45
N GLN A 647 -2.64 -23.18 25.79
CA GLN A 647 -1.51 -22.23 25.82
C GLN A 647 -1.23 -21.74 27.24
N MET A 648 -2.27 -21.44 28.01
CA MET A 648 -2.14 -21.00 29.40
C MET A 648 -1.44 -22.07 30.25
N LYS A 649 -1.79 -23.34 30.06
CA LYS A 649 -1.17 -24.47 30.77
C LYS A 649 0.24 -24.77 30.29
N GLU A 650 0.45 -24.90 28.98
CA GLU A 650 1.70 -25.42 28.41
C GLU A 650 2.78 -24.33 28.21
N ILE A 651 2.37 -23.10 27.92
CA ILE A 651 3.28 -22.01 27.58
C ILE A 651 3.43 -21.04 28.77
N ILE A 652 2.32 -20.64 29.40
CA ILE A 652 2.34 -19.70 30.52
C ILE A 652 2.63 -20.40 31.84
N GLY A 653 2.32 -21.71 31.94
CA GLY A 653 2.54 -22.52 33.14
C GLY A 653 1.47 -22.30 34.23
N VAL A 654 0.29 -21.82 33.87
CA VAL A 654 -0.84 -21.58 34.79
C VAL A 654 -1.99 -22.53 34.49
N ASN A 655 -2.50 -23.23 35.50
CA ASN A 655 -3.68 -24.10 35.35
C ASN A 655 -4.93 -23.26 35.10
N PRO A 656 -5.68 -23.47 33.99
CA PRO A 656 -6.93 -22.76 33.71
C PRO A 656 -8.13 -23.22 34.55
N GLU A 657 -8.05 -24.43 35.17
CA GLU A 657 -9.17 -24.98 35.95
C GLU A 657 -9.54 -24.08 37.13
N GLY A 658 -10.86 -23.87 37.33
CA GLY A 658 -11.40 -23.07 38.43
C GLY A 658 -11.27 -21.54 38.24
N LYS A 659 -10.77 -21.07 37.10
CA LYS A 659 -10.70 -19.63 36.76
C LYS A 659 -11.86 -19.22 35.88
N THR A 660 -12.34 -17.98 36.08
CA THR A 660 -13.32 -17.39 35.16
C THR A 660 -12.65 -17.05 33.82
N THR A 661 -13.42 -16.85 32.76
CA THR A 661 -12.91 -16.47 31.45
C THR A 661 -12.16 -15.13 31.51
N GLU A 662 -12.66 -14.18 32.31
CA GLU A 662 -11.98 -12.87 32.48
C GLU A 662 -10.64 -13.01 33.21
N GLU A 663 -10.52 -13.89 34.20
CA GLU A 663 -9.24 -14.18 34.87
C GLU A 663 -8.23 -14.79 33.88
N LYS A 664 -8.69 -15.74 33.05
CA LYS A 664 -7.87 -16.37 32.00
C LYS A 664 -7.42 -15.32 30.97
N MET A 665 -8.31 -14.46 30.54
CA MET A 665 -7.99 -13.36 29.61
C MET A 665 -6.95 -12.41 30.19
N ALA A 666 -7.08 -12.01 31.45
CA ALA A 666 -6.12 -11.12 32.09
C ALA A 666 -4.72 -11.74 32.18
N ILE A 667 -4.60 -13.04 32.51
CA ILE A 667 -3.32 -13.77 32.55
C ILE A 667 -2.71 -13.86 31.16
N THR A 668 -3.50 -14.24 30.18
CA THR A 668 -3.06 -14.38 28.78
C THR A 668 -2.63 -13.02 28.21
N ARG A 669 -3.39 -11.97 28.50
CA ARG A 669 -3.06 -10.59 28.05
C ARG A 669 -1.69 -10.16 28.57
N LYS A 670 -1.49 -10.30 29.89
CA LYS A 670 -0.20 -9.92 30.49
C LYS A 670 0.98 -10.66 29.83
N TYR A 671 0.87 -11.96 29.63
CA TYR A 671 1.91 -12.76 29.00
C TYR A 671 2.19 -12.28 27.56
N ARG A 672 1.16 -12.04 26.77
CA ARG A 672 1.30 -11.63 25.35
C ARG A 672 1.87 -10.22 25.22
N GLU A 673 1.46 -9.28 26.06
CA GLU A 673 2.02 -7.95 26.13
C GLU A 673 3.51 -7.99 26.55
N ASP A 674 3.86 -8.72 27.61
CA ASP A 674 5.25 -8.89 28.04
C ASP A 674 6.12 -9.52 26.93
N ARG A 675 5.57 -10.48 26.18
CA ARG A 675 6.27 -11.17 25.10
C ARG A 675 6.51 -10.24 23.91
N TYR A 676 5.55 -9.40 23.60
CA TYR A 676 5.67 -8.39 22.57
C TYR A 676 6.73 -7.33 22.92
N GLU A 677 6.79 -6.86 24.16
CA GLU A 677 7.83 -5.94 24.63
C GLU A 677 9.24 -6.53 24.50
N GLN A 678 9.41 -7.82 24.82
CA GLN A 678 10.67 -8.54 24.59
C GLN A 678 11.04 -8.58 23.09
N LEU A 679 10.04 -8.76 22.22
CA LEU A 679 10.27 -8.74 20.77
C LEU A 679 10.73 -7.37 20.27
N LEU A 680 10.16 -6.28 20.77
CA LEU A 680 10.62 -4.91 20.47
C LEU A 680 12.12 -4.77 20.81
N ASP A 681 12.54 -5.16 22.01
CA ASP A 681 13.94 -5.10 22.44
C ASP A 681 14.87 -5.91 21.53
N ALA A 682 14.47 -7.12 21.18
CA ALA A 682 15.26 -8.00 20.32
C ALA A 682 15.42 -7.45 18.90
N VAL A 683 14.34 -6.87 18.33
CA VAL A 683 14.37 -6.30 16.98
C VAL A 683 15.11 -4.98 16.95
N TYR A 684 14.92 -4.10 17.93
CA TYR A 684 15.63 -2.82 18.01
C TYR A 684 17.15 -3.04 18.10
N LYS A 685 17.57 -4.02 18.90
CA LYS A 685 18.99 -4.41 18.98
C LYS A 685 19.56 -4.78 17.62
N ARG A 686 18.83 -5.59 16.83
CA ARG A 686 19.25 -6.02 15.47
C ARG A 686 19.29 -4.87 14.48
N ARG A 687 18.39 -3.89 14.62
CA ARG A 687 18.34 -2.69 13.79
C ARG A 687 19.37 -1.61 14.17
N GLY A 688 20.21 -1.84 15.18
CA GLY A 688 21.13 -0.82 15.70
C GLY A 688 20.43 0.36 16.37
N TRP A 689 19.24 0.13 16.95
CA TRP A 689 18.44 1.14 17.66
C TRP A 689 18.60 1.00 19.17
N ASN A 690 18.32 2.08 19.90
CA ASN A 690 18.23 2.02 21.35
C ASN A 690 16.87 1.51 21.82
N ASN A 691 16.68 1.33 23.14
CA ASN A 691 15.45 0.76 23.71
C ASN A 691 14.19 1.60 23.46
N ASN A 692 14.34 2.85 23.07
CA ASN A 692 13.23 3.72 22.69
C ASN A 692 12.96 3.72 21.17
N GLY A 693 13.62 2.86 20.41
CA GLY A 693 13.44 2.71 18.97
C GLY A 693 14.11 3.82 18.15
N VAL A 694 15.11 4.50 18.71
CA VAL A 694 15.88 5.56 18.04
C VAL A 694 17.14 4.95 17.44
N PRO A 695 17.44 5.16 16.13
CA PRO A 695 18.69 4.74 15.53
C PRO A 695 19.91 5.32 16.27
N LYS A 696 20.90 4.47 16.57
CA LYS A 696 22.13 4.88 17.22
C LYS A 696 23.04 5.61 16.24
N ILE A 697 23.72 6.65 16.71
CA ILE A 697 24.66 7.44 15.89
C ILE A 697 25.79 6.58 15.34
N GLU A 698 26.32 5.63 16.13
CA GLU A 698 27.37 4.71 15.71
C GLU A 698 26.91 3.86 14.51
N HIS A 699 25.67 3.35 14.55
CA HIS A 699 25.12 2.57 13.44
C HIS A 699 24.91 3.44 12.18
N LEU A 700 24.49 4.69 12.32
CA LEU A 700 24.40 5.59 11.17
C LEU A 700 25.78 5.86 10.53
N LYS A 701 26.86 5.95 11.32
CA LYS A 701 28.24 6.07 10.80
C LYS A 701 28.65 4.83 9.99
N GLU A 702 28.32 3.63 10.48
CA GLU A 702 28.59 2.37 9.76
C GLU A 702 27.88 2.32 8.41
N LEU A 703 26.68 2.91 8.32
CA LEU A 703 25.90 3.02 7.10
C LEU A 703 26.33 4.18 6.17
N GLY A 704 27.21 5.09 6.63
CA GLY A 704 27.52 6.34 5.92
C GLY A 704 26.35 7.33 5.88
N MET A 705 25.48 7.27 6.90
CA MET A 705 24.28 8.09 7.05
C MET A 705 24.35 9.03 8.25
N ASP A 706 25.53 9.32 8.75
CA ASP A 706 25.78 10.28 9.83
C ASP A 706 25.68 11.74 9.35
N LEU A 707 24.63 12.03 8.60
CA LEU A 707 24.33 13.36 8.07
C LEU A 707 24.05 14.32 9.23
N PRO A 708 24.60 15.55 9.23
CA PRO A 708 24.45 16.51 10.32
C PRO A 708 22.98 16.75 10.69
N GLU A 709 22.09 16.85 9.71
CA GLU A 709 20.67 17.07 9.92
C GLU A 709 19.96 15.88 10.59
N LEU A 710 20.42 14.64 10.37
CA LEU A 710 19.88 13.46 11.06
C LEU A 710 20.39 13.40 12.50
N ILE A 711 21.67 13.64 12.70
CA ILE A 711 22.29 13.67 14.03
C ILE A 711 21.61 14.71 14.91
N GLU A 712 21.33 15.90 14.36
CA GLU A 712 20.67 16.98 15.11
C GLU A 712 19.30 16.55 15.67
N VAL A 713 18.55 15.73 14.94
CA VAL A 713 17.23 15.22 15.37
C VAL A 713 17.34 14.23 16.54
N ILE A 714 18.39 13.39 16.56
CA ILE A 714 18.45 12.24 17.48
C ILE A 714 19.51 12.36 18.59
N LYS A 715 20.38 13.37 18.57
CA LYS A 715 21.50 13.49 19.52
C LYS A 715 21.07 13.47 20.99
N ASP A 716 19.93 14.10 21.32
CA ASP A 716 19.41 14.18 22.69
C ASP A 716 18.54 12.96 23.06
N LEU A 717 18.35 12.02 22.13
CA LEU A 717 17.54 10.82 22.30
C LEU A 717 18.38 9.52 22.35
N GLN A 718 19.72 9.63 22.39
CA GLN A 718 20.64 8.48 22.39
C GLN A 718 20.61 7.65 23.65
#